data_7700bae19973e810b29588138653030a
#
_entry.id   7700bae19973e810b29588138653030a
#
_cell.length_a   1.000
_cell.length_b   1.000
_cell.length_c   1.000
_cell.angle_alpha   90.00
_cell.angle_beta   90.00
_cell.angle_gamma   90.00
#
_symmetry.space_group_name_H-M   'P 1'
#
loop_
_entity.id
_entity.type
_entity.pdbx_description
1 polymer ?
#
loop_
_entity_poly.entity_id
_entity_poly.type
_entity_poly.pdbx_seq_one_letter_code
_entity_poly.pdbx_strand_id
1 'polypeptide(L)'
;MGKVVSVCSGKDYKHLDEGDIPVYGTGGYMLSVSDALSNDSDAVGIGRKGTIDKPYILKAPFWTVDTLFYCIPHEKNDLDFVFSIFQNINWKAMEESTGVPSLSKTAINSVDVLTPSFEEQAKIGAYFHNLDHLITLHQRKYICTKNALNYMKIEIIIAKEKIKMPELESMIEKKLIEQLIYGDSQWVYREDLKSENDLWANFKYILEQNNKDRLNGESLTESEFEQVKNQLQFSSFYRAGEWLVGENGKVQVHVQRDTERLHLVVMNHEHIAGGSSVYEVINQYSALKTDEDSKASARDRRFDVSLLINGLPMIHIELKNKQHSYMDGFWQIKKYIGEGKFTGIFSAVQMFVISNGVDTKYFSAASDTELKKEFISGWLNKDNNPVSDYIDFAKCVLRIPEAHEMVARYTVLDEKAKKLILLRPYQIHAIEAIREASKTGRSGYVWHTTGSGKTLTSYKATRNLLMDIPAIDKAVFLIDRKDLDNQTTMAFQAYANNDLVDVDKTDNVGDLKKKLKSGDRQVIVTTIQKLQRLISKRLSEDTSEYRKIRNLKIAFVIDECHRAVSPKTKRELERFFGNSLWFGFTGTPRFAENPYPQMGDLPRTTEEMYGKCLHKYTIQNAIHDRAVLGFQVEHNGSKNIADETDSSAYDNEAHMLKVLDVILNKSYYKLGFPRGKGLTFEAILTTSSIQMAQKYYELLSRVKNGETSLVIDEKIKQVLPDFPKFAITYSVSENEEGSQVNQQKMQASLDDYNAMFGKTYELSQIQTYNDNLNERLARKAAKFQSRSEQLDIVIVVDRLLTGFDAPCMSAIFIDRQPMGPTT
;
A
#
# COMPACT_ATOMS: atom_id res chain seq x y z
N MET A 1 -0.62 47.97 10.83
CA MET A 1 0.08 47.57 12.07
C MET A 1 -0.20 48.51 13.25
N GLY A 2 -0.25 49.86 13.09
CA GLY A 2 -0.46 50.80 14.18
C GLY A 2 -1.77 50.66 14.99
N LYS A 3 -2.77 49.90 14.51
CA LYS A 3 -3.98 49.52 15.29
C LYS A 3 -3.78 48.22 16.10
N VAL A 4 -2.65 47.51 15.90
CA VAL A 4 -2.37 46.19 16.50
C VAL A 4 -1.33 46.33 17.61
N VAL A 5 -0.31 47.19 17.41
CA VAL A 5 0.79 47.38 18.37
C VAL A 5 1.09 48.84 18.60
N SER A 6 1.64 49.14 19.81
CA SER A 6 2.25 50.43 20.15
C SER A 6 3.76 50.34 19.86
N VAL A 7 4.28 51.10 18.91
CA VAL A 7 5.71 51.10 18.56
C VAL A 7 6.45 52.08 19.48
N CYS A 8 7.29 51.54 20.36
CA CYS A 8 8.12 52.26 21.31
C CYS A 8 9.58 52.30 20.89
N SER A 9 10.30 53.34 21.28
CA SER A 9 11.76 53.47 21.05
C SER A 9 12.53 53.07 22.28
N GLY A 10 13.61 52.32 22.07
CA GLY A 10 14.60 52.13 23.11
C GLY A 10 15.38 53.39 23.48
N LYS A 11 16.13 53.33 24.56
CA LYS A 11 16.91 54.43 25.10
C LYS A 11 18.34 53.96 25.48
N ASP A 12 19.28 54.91 25.56
CA ASP A 12 20.62 54.65 26.06
C ASP A 12 20.56 54.15 27.51
N TYR A 13 21.31 53.11 27.82
CA TYR A 13 21.35 52.46 29.13
C TYR A 13 22.58 52.82 29.98
N LYS A 14 23.52 53.57 29.45
CA LYS A 14 24.85 53.85 30.08
C LYS A 14 24.75 54.65 31.39
N HIS A 15 23.60 55.23 31.69
CA HIS A 15 23.31 55.96 32.91
C HIS A 15 22.67 55.10 34.01
N LEU A 16 22.44 53.80 33.76
CA LEU A 16 21.85 52.88 34.69
C LEU A 16 22.92 52.04 35.36
N ASP A 17 22.68 51.69 36.62
CA ASP A 17 23.54 50.78 37.37
C ASP A 17 23.34 49.32 36.92
N GLU A 18 24.30 48.43 37.25
CA GLU A 18 24.16 47.01 37.04
C GLU A 18 22.98 46.43 37.83
N GLY A 19 22.23 45.51 37.25
CA GLY A 19 21.07 44.90 37.85
C GLY A 19 20.63 43.63 37.12
N ASP A 20 19.39 43.17 37.38
CA ASP A 20 18.89 41.90 36.86
C ASP A 20 18.03 42.08 35.60
N ILE A 21 17.78 43.28 35.12
CA ILE A 21 16.91 43.56 34.00
C ILE A 21 17.69 43.50 32.68
N PRO A 22 17.36 42.58 31.76
CA PRO A 22 18.08 42.42 30.54
C PRO A 22 17.96 43.60 29.58
N VAL A 23 19.10 44.00 29.01
CA VAL A 23 19.19 45.00 27.94
C VAL A 23 19.30 44.32 26.60
N TYR A 24 18.47 44.68 25.66
CA TYR A 24 18.47 44.11 24.30
C TYR A 24 18.83 45.14 23.24
N GLY A 25 19.68 44.70 22.29
CA GLY A 25 20.02 45.43 21.06
C GLY A 25 19.55 44.67 19.81
N THR A 26 19.88 45.17 18.64
CA THR A 26 19.46 44.56 17.33
C THR A 26 20.03 43.14 17.14
N GLY A 27 21.07 42.75 17.88
CA GLY A 27 21.64 41.38 17.87
C GLY A 27 21.16 40.46 19.02
N GLY A 28 20.21 40.91 19.86
CA GLY A 28 19.72 40.17 21.02
C GLY A 28 20.23 40.75 22.38
N TYR A 29 20.30 39.88 23.39
CA TYR A 29 20.78 40.25 24.76
C TYR A 29 22.20 40.81 24.75
N MET A 30 22.43 41.87 25.52
CA MET A 30 23.72 42.55 25.65
C MET A 30 24.29 42.48 27.07
N LEU A 31 23.55 42.93 28.07
CA LEU A 31 23.91 43.00 29.48
C LEU A 31 22.64 43.18 30.32
N SER A 32 22.78 43.34 31.65
CA SER A 32 21.64 43.64 32.53
C SER A 32 21.84 44.95 33.32
N VAL A 33 20.75 45.63 33.63
CA VAL A 33 20.67 46.94 34.29
C VAL A 33 19.65 46.94 35.41
N SER A 34 19.65 48.03 36.21
CA SER A 34 18.79 48.18 37.40
C SER A 34 17.37 48.66 37.14
N ASP A 35 17.02 49.10 35.90
CA ASP A 35 15.70 49.68 35.60
C ASP A 35 15.18 49.12 34.23
N ALA A 36 13.86 49.17 34.03
CA ALA A 36 13.19 48.62 32.83
C ALA A 36 12.47 49.73 32.01
N LEU A 37 12.46 49.56 30.72
CA LEU A 37 11.57 50.36 29.84
C LEU A 37 10.17 49.77 29.77
N SER A 38 10.00 48.48 29.97
CA SER A 38 8.74 47.78 30.12
C SER A 38 8.83 46.85 31.32
N ASN A 39 8.00 47.04 32.34
CA ASN A 39 8.00 46.22 33.56
C ASN A 39 7.08 45.00 33.44
N ASP A 40 5.90 45.19 32.84
CA ASP A 40 4.82 44.19 32.88
C ASP A 40 4.30 43.76 31.51
N SER A 41 4.76 44.42 30.44
CA SER A 41 4.26 44.12 29.10
C SER A 41 5.32 43.49 28.17
N ASP A 42 5.06 42.30 27.72
CA ASP A 42 5.85 41.66 26.69
C ASP A 42 5.77 42.41 25.35
N ALA A 43 6.79 42.32 24.50
CA ALA A 43 6.82 43.01 23.22
C ALA A 43 7.51 42.25 22.12
N VAL A 44 7.33 42.66 20.85
CA VAL A 44 8.16 42.22 19.73
C VAL A 44 9.27 43.25 19.50
N GLY A 45 10.52 42.84 19.65
CA GLY A 45 11.70 43.68 19.35
C GLY A 45 12.00 43.62 17.86
N ILE A 46 12.26 44.79 17.24
CA ILE A 46 12.68 44.91 15.84
C ILE A 46 13.73 45.99 15.67
N GLY A 47 14.75 45.77 14.88
CA GLY A 47 15.81 46.70 14.65
C GLY A 47 15.36 48.04 14.05
N ARG A 48 15.74 49.13 14.69
CA ARG A 48 15.58 50.50 14.16
C ARG A 48 16.72 50.83 13.20
N LYS A 49 17.97 50.41 13.54
CA LYS A 49 19.16 50.58 12.72
C LYS A 49 20.01 49.33 12.76
N GLY A 50 20.56 48.88 11.62
CA GLY A 50 21.44 47.71 11.52
C GLY A 50 20.63 46.47 11.09
N THR A 51 20.46 45.50 11.95
CA THR A 51 19.64 44.28 11.64
C THR A 51 18.18 44.58 11.80
N ILE A 52 17.49 44.94 10.69
CA ILE A 52 16.08 45.36 10.70
C ILE A 52 15.10 44.21 10.35
N ASP A 53 15.58 43.06 9.95
CA ASP A 53 14.79 41.93 9.41
C ASP A 53 14.73 40.69 10.33
N LYS A 54 15.15 40.83 11.58
CA LYS A 54 15.12 39.74 12.56
C LYS A 54 14.36 40.14 13.81
N PRO A 55 13.02 40.14 13.79
CA PRO A 55 12.22 40.39 14.99
C PRO A 55 12.38 39.23 15.98
N TYR A 56 12.22 39.52 17.27
CA TYR A 56 12.23 38.51 18.35
C TYR A 56 11.36 38.96 19.53
N ILE A 57 10.94 38.03 20.38
CA ILE A 57 10.09 38.32 21.53
C ILE A 57 10.94 38.85 22.68
N LEU A 58 10.49 39.93 23.30
CA LEU A 58 11.03 40.51 24.52
C LEU A 58 10.07 40.19 25.67
N LYS A 59 10.55 39.50 26.69
CA LYS A 59 9.81 39.20 27.92
C LYS A 59 10.08 40.26 28.99
N ALA A 60 9.02 40.82 29.52
CA ALA A 60 9.13 41.82 30.62
C ALA A 60 9.61 41.17 31.93
N PRO A 61 10.36 41.86 32.77
CA PRO A 61 10.88 43.20 32.54
C PRO A 61 12.11 43.26 31.62
N PHE A 62 12.21 44.34 30.81
CA PHE A 62 13.34 44.49 29.87
C PHE A 62 13.67 45.96 29.60
N TRP A 63 14.93 46.20 29.14
CA TRP A 63 15.39 47.46 28.56
C TRP A 63 15.83 47.23 27.11
N THR A 64 15.63 48.22 26.24
CA THR A 64 16.10 48.20 24.85
C THR A 64 16.93 49.42 24.52
N VAL A 65 18.04 49.22 23.75
CA VAL A 65 18.90 50.31 23.27
C VAL A 65 18.16 51.15 22.20
N ASP A 66 18.69 52.34 21.93
CA ASP A 66 18.12 53.34 21.00
C ASP A 66 18.11 52.86 19.52
N THR A 67 18.82 51.81 19.18
CA THR A 67 18.85 51.18 17.86
C THR A 67 17.79 50.07 17.70
N LEU A 68 16.99 49.82 18.73
CA LEU A 68 15.92 48.80 18.73
C LEU A 68 14.56 49.49 19.02
N PHE A 69 13.51 49.13 18.24
CA PHE A 69 12.14 49.37 18.61
C PHE A 69 11.61 48.14 19.38
N TYR A 70 10.69 48.42 20.30
CA TYR A 70 9.86 47.36 20.91
C TYR A 70 8.38 47.68 20.70
N CYS A 71 7.65 46.66 20.23
CA CYS A 71 6.26 46.80 19.79
C CYS A 71 5.36 46.03 20.76
N ILE A 72 4.61 46.72 21.59
CA ILE A 72 3.70 46.15 22.60
C ILE A 72 2.34 45.91 21.93
N PRO A 73 1.83 44.64 21.90
CA PRO A 73 0.48 44.38 21.39
C PRO A 73 -0.61 45.12 22.21
N HIS A 74 -1.63 45.63 21.54
CA HIS A 74 -2.81 46.18 22.19
C HIS A 74 -3.66 45.07 22.83
N GLU A 75 -4.50 45.37 23.83
CA GLU A 75 -5.24 44.42 24.67
C GLU A 75 -6.02 43.32 23.96
N LYS A 76 -6.35 43.47 22.71
CA LYS A 76 -7.09 42.45 21.92
C LYS A 76 -6.23 41.74 20.87
N ASN A 77 -4.89 41.73 21.04
CA ASN A 77 -3.98 41.08 20.11
C ASN A 77 -3.05 40.15 20.86
N ASP A 78 -2.92 38.94 20.36
CA ASP A 78 -2.04 37.89 20.90
C ASP A 78 -0.58 38.15 20.51
N LEU A 79 0.34 38.03 21.45
CA LEU A 79 1.76 38.31 21.24
C LEU A 79 2.40 37.37 20.21
N ASP A 80 2.14 36.08 20.31
CA ASP A 80 2.76 35.08 19.43
C ASP A 80 2.20 35.20 18.01
N PHE A 81 0.93 35.54 17.87
CA PHE A 81 0.32 35.90 16.59
C PHE A 81 0.96 37.14 15.99
N VAL A 82 1.10 38.24 16.77
CA VAL A 82 1.77 39.47 16.33
C VAL A 82 3.22 39.18 15.91
N PHE A 83 3.94 38.38 16.68
CA PHE A 83 5.31 37.96 16.34
C PHE A 83 5.35 37.20 15.03
N SER A 84 4.43 36.29 14.79
CA SER A 84 4.33 35.56 13.52
C SER A 84 4.10 36.48 12.32
N ILE A 85 3.30 37.57 12.51
CA ILE A 85 3.14 38.60 11.49
C ILE A 85 4.47 39.32 11.22
N PHE A 86 5.20 39.72 12.27
CA PHE A 86 6.47 40.42 12.14
C PHE A 86 7.51 39.58 11.43
N GLN A 87 7.54 38.27 11.65
CA GLN A 87 8.42 37.34 10.95
C GLN A 87 8.11 37.21 9.46
N ASN A 88 6.86 37.42 9.05
CA ASN A 88 6.41 37.23 7.68
C ASN A 88 6.47 38.51 6.82
N ILE A 89 6.83 39.66 7.41
CA ILE A 89 6.97 40.94 6.69
C ILE A 89 8.40 41.06 6.11
N ASN A 90 8.52 41.45 4.86
CA ASN A 90 9.80 41.79 4.26
C ASN A 90 10.21 43.21 4.67
N TRP A 91 10.78 43.35 5.88
CA TRP A 91 11.23 44.61 6.45
C TRP A 91 12.30 45.30 5.62
N LYS A 92 13.16 44.56 4.88
CA LYS A 92 14.16 45.13 3.98
C LYS A 92 13.56 45.92 2.82
N ALA A 93 12.37 45.55 2.37
CA ALA A 93 11.67 46.33 1.34
C ALA A 93 11.12 47.66 1.84
N MET A 94 11.12 47.90 3.15
CA MET A 94 10.65 49.14 3.83
C MET A 94 11.82 49.99 4.36
N GLU A 95 13.03 49.67 3.97
CA GLU A 95 14.22 50.41 4.33
C GLU A 95 14.18 51.85 3.79
N GLU A 96 14.48 52.83 4.66
CA GLU A 96 14.38 54.24 4.34
C GLU A 96 15.76 54.93 4.16
N SER A 97 16.87 54.19 4.21
CA SER A 97 18.22 54.77 4.18
C SER A 97 19.10 54.22 3.07
N THR A 98 20.02 55.09 2.57
CA THR A 98 21.01 54.69 1.56
C THR A 98 22.33 54.17 2.13
N GLY A 99 22.45 53.99 3.47
CA GLY A 99 23.66 53.57 4.16
C GLY A 99 23.42 52.40 5.11
N VAL A 100 23.28 52.64 6.41
CA VAL A 100 22.95 51.59 7.39
C VAL A 100 21.44 51.32 7.35
N PRO A 101 21.01 50.05 7.16
CA PRO A 101 19.59 49.70 7.14
C PRO A 101 18.81 50.28 8.31
N SER A 102 17.72 50.99 8.05
CA SER A 102 16.92 51.63 9.12
C SER A 102 15.42 51.57 8.81
N LEU A 103 14.65 51.40 9.89
CA LEU A 103 13.18 51.49 9.90
C LEU A 103 12.70 52.71 10.68
N SER A 104 11.59 53.29 10.26
CA SER A 104 10.86 54.32 11.05
C SER A 104 9.63 53.74 11.72
N LYS A 105 9.14 54.43 12.78
CA LYS A 105 7.85 54.11 13.41
C LYS A 105 6.70 54.21 12.43
N THR A 106 6.81 55.19 11.50
CA THR A 106 5.80 55.41 10.46
C THR A 106 5.73 54.24 9.50
N ALA A 107 6.87 53.71 9.08
CA ALA A 107 6.95 52.54 8.21
C ALA A 107 6.32 51.30 8.88
N ILE A 108 6.62 51.02 10.17
CA ILE A 108 6.02 49.91 10.91
C ILE A 108 4.49 50.10 11.01
N ASN A 109 4.05 51.31 11.40
CA ASN A 109 2.63 51.58 11.58
C ASN A 109 1.81 51.55 10.29
N SER A 110 2.42 51.82 9.13
CA SER A 110 1.75 51.84 7.82
C SER A 110 1.49 50.45 7.24
N VAL A 111 2.04 49.40 7.82
CA VAL A 111 1.81 48.04 7.34
C VAL A 111 0.36 47.63 7.55
N ASP A 112 -0.32 47.28 6.47
CA ASP A 112 -1.67 46.73 6.53
C ASP A 112 -1.62 45.26 6.94
N VAL A 113 -2.37 44.92 7.98
CA VAL A 113 -2.47 43.56 8.54
C VAL A 113 -3.92 43.18 8.77
N LEU A 114 -4.23 41.93 8.42
CA LEU A 114 -5.52 41.32 8.73
C LEU A 114 -5.43 40.67 10.11
N THR A 115 -6.33 41.05 11.01
CA THR A 115 -6.39 40.50 12.36
C THR A 115 -7.72 39.77 12.55
N PRO A 116 -7.69 38.43 12.71
CA PRO A 116 -8.90 37.66 13.06
C PRO A 116 -9.33 37.90 14.50
N SER A 117 -10.34 37.19 14.99
CA SER A 117 -10.77 37.25 16.38
C SER A 117 -9.62 36.90 17.34
N PHE A 118 -9.65 37.41 18.57
CA PHE A 118 -8.61 37.15 19.57
C PHE A 118 -8.43 35.64 19.84
N GLU A 119 -9.53 34.87 19.85
CA GLU A 119 -9.48 33.43 20.04
C GLU A 119 -8.76 32.70 18.87
N GLU A 120 -8.97 33.21 17.65
CA GLU A 120 -8.25 32.65 16.47
C GLU A 120 -6.79 33.09 16.46
N GLN A 121 -6.50 34.33 16.85
CA GLN A 121 -5.12 34.79 17.01
C GLN A 121 -4.34 33.91 17.99
N ALA A 122 -4.93 33.62 19.17
CA ALA A 122 -4.28 32.74 20.16
C ALA A 122 -4.03 31.31 19.65
N LYS A 123 -4.96 30.77 18.85
CA LYS A 123 -4.75 29.43 18.23
C LYS A 123 -3.64 29.46 17.19
N ILE A 124 -3.60 30.49 16.35
CA ILE A 124 -2.57 30.66 15.31
C ILE A 124 -1.22 30.91 15.96
N GLY A 125 -1.12 31.80 16.94
CA GLY A 125 0.10 32.10 17.68
C GLY A 125 0.67 30.85 18.35
N ALA A 126 -0.16 30.11 19.09
CA ALA A 126 0.23 28.86 19.73
C ALA A 126 0.72 27.79 18.73
N TYR A 127 0.12 27.71 17.55
CA TYR A 127 0.54 26.77 16.50
C TYR A 127 1.96 27.10 16.01
N PHE A 128 2.24 28.35 15.67
CA PHE A 128 3.56 28.76 15.21
C PHE A 128 4.61 28.73 16.31
N HIS A 129 4.24 29.09 17.55
CA HIS A 129 5.13 28.96 18.72
C HIS A 129 5.56 27.50 18.94
N ASN A 130 4.61 26.54 18.86
CA ASN A 130 4.92 25.11 19.01
C ASN A 130 5.80 24.60 17.84
N LEU A 131 5.58 25.10 16.62
CA LEU A 131 6.38 24.76 15.45
C LEU A 131 7.82 25.25 15.62
N ASP A 132 8.03 26.50 16.05
CA ASP A 132 9.35 27.09 16.34
C ASP A 132 10.05 26.36 17.48
N HIS A 133 9.30 25.94 18.49
CA HIS A 133 9.81 25.13 19.59
C HIS A 133 10.30 23.76 19.10
N LEU A 134 9.53 23.08 18.24
CA LEU A 134 9.92 21.80 17.64
C LEU A 134 11.14 21.95 16.73
N ILE A 135 11.22 23.00 15.92
CA ILE A 135 12.38 23.32 15.09
C ILE A 135 13.60 23.58 15.95
N THR A 136 13.45 24.34 17.04
CA THR A 136 14.53 24.64 17.98
C THR A 136 15.01 23.40 18.72
N LEU A 137 14.09 22.48 19.13
CA LEU A 137 14.45 21.19 19.72
C LEU A 137 15.22 20.30 18.74
N HIS A 138 14.82 20.28 17.47
CA HIS A 138 15.53 19.57 16.41
C HIS A 138 16.92 20.17 16.14
N GLN A 139 17.02 21.50 16.10
CA GLN A 139 18.30 22.19 15.95
C GLN A 139 19.22 22.01 17.17
N ARG A 140 18.69 22.04 18.40
CA ARG A 140 19.44 21.72 19.62
C ARG A 140 19.91 20.27 19.64
N LYS A 141 19.04 19.33 19.21
CA LYS A 141 19.44 17.92 19.06
C LYS A 141 20.54 17.77 18.00
N TYR A 142 20.45 18.52 16.89
CA TYR A 142 21.49 18.55 15.85
C TYR A 142 22.81 19.21 16.35
N ILE A 143 22.72 20.29 17.12
CA ILE A 143 23.91 20.98 17.72
C ILE A 143 24.50 20.13 18.83
N CYS A 144 23.69 19.50 19.68
CA CYS A 144 24.20 18.56 20.70
C CYS A 144 24.85 17.34 20.05
N THR A 145 24.30 16.80 18.96
CA THR A 145 24.95 15.71 18.19
C THR A 145 26.20 16.22 17.49
N LYS A 146 26.25 17.46 16.98
CA LYS A 146 27.43 18.05 16.35
C LYS A 146 28.51 18.41 17.37
N ASN A 147 28.15 18.88 18.57
CA ASN A 147 29.08 19.14 19.65
C ASN A 147 29.56 17.84 20.30
N ALA A 148 28.70 16.83 20.49
CA ALA A 148 29.10 15.49 20.88
C ALA A 148 29.99 14.84 19.81
N LEU A 149 29.72 15.03 18.51
CA LEU A 149 30.58 14.63 17.41
C LEU A 149 31.92 15.39 17.42
N ASN A 150 31.97 16.68 17.84
CA ASN A 150 33.21 17.41 17.95
C ASN A 150 34.03 17.03 19.23
N TYR A 151 33.39 16.80 20.38
CA TYR A 151 34.02 16.18 21.54
C TYR A 151 34.48 14.75 21.27
N MET A 152 33.65 13.93 20.62
CA MET A 152 34.03 12.61 20.14
C MET A 152 35.10 12.68 19.04
N LYS A 153 35.16 13.73 18.19
CA LYS A 153 36.27 13.92 17.24
C LYS A 153 37.58 14.22 17.93
N ILE A 154 37.57 14.88 19.08
CA ILE A 154 38.79 15.12 19.89
C ILE A 154 39.22 13.84 20.63
N GLU A 155 38.27 13.06 21.17
CA GLU A 155 38.57 11.73 21.70
C GLU A 155 38.86 10.70 20.59
N ILE A 156 38.24 10.82 19.41
CA ILE A 156 38.50 10.00 18.23
C ILE A 156 39.83 10.34 17.57
N ILE A 157 40.36 11.57 17.70
CA ILE A 157 41.72 11.91 17.25
C ILE A 157 42.77 11.25 18.17
N ILE A 158 42.43 11.03 19.43
CA ILE A 158 43.28 10.28 20.40
C ILE A 158 43.05 8.76 20.28
N ALA A 159 41.85 8.31 19.81
CA ALA A 159 41.48 6.91 19.65
C ALA A 159 41.52 6.41 18.18
N LYS A 160 41.93 7.25 17.21
CA LYS A 160 41.86 6.98 15.77
C LYS A 160 42.78 5.88 15.24
N GLU A 161 43.58 5.25 16.09
CA GLU A 161 44.36 4.07 15.71
C GLU A 161 43.69 2.72 16.00
N LYS A 162 42.46 2.64 16.56
CA LYS A 162 41.86 1.36 16.99
C LYS A 162 40.39 1.11 16.76
N ILE A 163 39.64 1.95 16.03
CA ILE A 163 38.19 1.63 15.78
C ILE A 163 37.97 1.31 14.31
N LYS A 164 38.00 0.03 14.00
CA LYS A 164 37.47 -0.52 12.73
C LYS A 164 35.97 -0.44 12.71
N MET A 165 35.41 0.00 11.56
CA MET A 165 33.94 0.13 11.25
C MET A 165 33.02 -1.07 11.54
N PRO A 166 33.43 -2.27 11.99
CA PRO A 166 32.53 -3.35 12.38
C PRO A 166 31.66 -3.10 13.62
N GLU A 167 32.03 -2.14 14.47
CA GLU A 167 31.36 -1.93 15.77
C GLU A 167 29.95 -1.35 15.67
N LEU A 168 29.64 -0.60 14.61
CA LEU A 168 28.32 0.03 14.42
C LEU A 168 27.22 -0.97 13.97
N GLU A 169 27.55 -1.92 13.11
CA GLU A 169 26.61 -2.99 12.73
C GLU A 169 26.40 -3.95 13.90
N SER A 170 27.45 -4.28 14.64
CA SER A 170 27.37 -5.13 15.83
C SER A 170 26.51 -4.53 16.94
N MET A 171 26.48 -3.19 17.09
CA MET A 171 25.60 -2.53 18.07
C MET A 171 24.12 -2.61 17.65
N ILE A 172 23.81 -2.46 16.37
CA ILE A 172 22.44 -2.62 15.83
C ILE A 172 21.98 -4.06 16.03
N GLU A 173 22.84 -5.02 15.70
CA GLU A 173 22.60 -6.45 15.86
C GLU A 173 22.32 -6.82 17.33
N LYS A 174 23.19 -6.38 18.25
CA LYS A 174 23.02 -6.64 19.67
C LYS A 174 21.70 -6.10 20.22
N LYS A 175 21.35 -4.85 19.89
CA LYS A 175 20.09 -4.24 20.33
C LYS A 175 18.87 -4.94 19.74
N LEU A 176 18.96 -5.41 18.49
CA LEU A 176 17.91 -6.19 17.87
C LEU A 176 17.69 -7.51 18.62
N ILE A 177 18.77 -8.25 18.91
CA ILE A 177 18.69 -9.50 19.66
C ILE A 177 18.13 -9.25 21.08
N GLU A 178 18.61 -8.22 21.78
CA GLU A 178 18.08 -7.80 23.09
C GLU A 178 16.57 -7.54 23.04
N GLN A 179 16.07 -6.89 21.97
CA GLN A 179 14.63 -6.63 21.78
C GLN A 179 13.85 -7.91 21.49
N LEU A 180 14.42 -8.84 20.72
CA LEU A 180 13.76 -10.09 20.36
C LEU A 180 13.60 -11.04 21.57
N ILE A 181 14.60 -11.09 22.44
CA ILE A 181 14.57 -11.96 23.65
C ILE A 181 13.85 -11.32 24.84
N TYR A 182 13.46 -10.04 24.76
CA TYR A 182 12.86 -9.32 25.87
C TYR A 182 11.44 -9.81 26.17
N GLY A 183 11.21 -10.23 27.43
CA GLY A 183 9.91 -10.68 27.96
C GLY A 183 9.70 -12.20 27.90
N ASP A 184 8.62 -12.66 28.51
CA ASP A 184 8.31 -14.08 28.58
C ASP A 184 7.85 -14.64 27.23
N SER A 185 8.14 -15.93 26.99
CA SER A 185 7.71 -16.65 25.78
C SER A 185 8.15 -15.99 24.47
N GLN A 186 9.34 -15.38 24.45
CA GLN A 186 9.97 -14.78 23.28
C GLN A 186 11.10 -15.67 22.75
N TRP A 187 11.89 -15.12 21.80
CA TRP A 187 13.02 -15.82 21.20
C TRP A 187 14.10 -16.17 22.24
N VAL A 188 14.67 -17.35 22.11
CA VAL A 188 15.85 -17.78 22.88
C VAL A 188 17.10 -17.56 22.07
N TYR A 189 18.04 -16.77 22.60
CA TYR A 189 19.30 -16.53 21.90
C TYR A 189 20.23 -17.77 22.03
N ARG A 190 20.72 -18.24 20.88
CA ARG A 190 21.58 -19.42 20.74
C ARG A 190 22.92 -19.00 20.13
N GLU A 191 23.83 -18.59 21.01
CA GLU A 191 25.21 -18.22 20.61
C GLU A 191 26.03 -19.41 20.12
N ASP A 192 25.67 -20.61 20.52
CA ASP A 192 26.34 -21.88 20.22
C ASP A 192 26.10 -22.38 18.78
N LEU A 193 25.05 -21.93 18.09
CA LEU A 193 24.72 -22.39 16.75
C LEU A 193 25.39 -21.55 15.67
N LYS A 194 26.59 -21.94 15.22
CA LYS A 194 27.39 -21.17 14.25
C LYS A 194 27.67 -21.89 12.93
N SER A 195 27.47 -23.19 12.89
CA SER A 195 27.72 -24.02 11.70
C SER A 195 26.48 -24.79 11.27
N GLU A 196 26.50 -25.32 10.05
CA GLU A 196 25.39 -26.15 9.52
C GLU A 196 25.18 -27.42 10.36
N ASN A 197 26.28 -28.04 10.82
CA ASN A 197 26.19 -29.22 11.68
C ASN A 197 25.52 -28.90 13.02
N ASP A 198 25.80 -27.75 13.62
CA ASP A 198 25.16 -27.32 14.88
C ASP A 198 23.64 -27.14 14.66
N LEU A 199 23.25 -26.53 13.53
CA LEU A 199 21.83 -26.32 13.21
C LEU A 199 21.10 -27.65 12.96
N TRP A 200 21.71 -28.57 12.21
CA TRP A 200 21.12 -29.90 12.00
C TRP A 200 21.03 -30.72 13.29
N ALA A 201 22.00 -30.62 14.16
CA ALA A 201 21.97 -31.29 15.46
C ALA A 201 20.85 -30.71 16.35
N ASN A 202 20.71 -29.38 16.38
CA ASN A 202 19.63 -28.68 17.09
C ASN A 202 18.24 -29.05 16.52
N PHE A 203 18.10 -29.05 15.19
CA PHE A 203 16.86 -29.46 14.55
C PHE A 203 16.49 -30.91 14.87
N LYS A 204 17.46 -31.85 14.80
CA LYS A 204 17.25 -33.26 15.20
C LYS A 204 16.73 -33.36 16.60
N TYR A 205 17.37 -32.67 17.55
CA TYR A 205 16.96 -32.67 18.95
C TYR A 205 15.51 -32.18 19.12
N ILE A 206 15.15 -31.05 18.52
CA ILE A 206 13.80 -30.51 18.63
C ILE A 206 12.77 -31.44 17.98
N LEU A 207 13.08 -31.99 16.81
CA LEU A 207 12.22 -32.95 16.12
C LEU A 207 11.94 -34.20 16.98
N GLU A 208 12.96 -34.75 17.62
CA GLU A 208 12.83 -35.90 18.52
C GLU A 208 12.01 -35.55 19.75
N GLN A 209 12.22 -34.36 20.36
CA GLN A 209 11.44 -33.92 21.52
C GLN A 209 9.95 -33.76 21.17
N ASN A 210 9.63 -33.17 20.00
CA ASN A 210 8.26 -32.97 19.58
C ASN A 210 7.55 -34.26 19.12
N ASN A 211 8.29 -35.34 18.92
CA ASN A 211 7.76 -36.63 18.44
C ASN A 211 8.11 -37.81 19.33
N LYS A 212 8.38 -37.59 20.63
CA LYS A 212 8.76 -38.68 21.56
C LYS A 212 7.81 -39.87 21.55
N ASP A 213 6.51 -39.62 21.52
CA ASP A 213 5.50 -40.68 21.52
C ASP A 213 5.55 -41.50 20.22
N ARG A 214 5.81 -40.86 19.09
CA ARG A 214 5.89 -41.50 17.77
C ARG A 214 7.19 -42.28 17.57
N LEU A 215 8.24 -41.85 18.22
CA LEU A 215 9.55 -42.45 18.22
C LEU A 215 9.68 -43.52 19.33
N ASN A 216 8.64 -43.76 20.14
CA ASN A 216 8.67 -44.66 21.30
C ASN A 216 9.81 -44.33 22.29
N GLY A 217 10.24 -43.06 22.32
CA GLY A 217 11.36 -42.62 23.16
C GLY A 217 12.76 -42.94 22.59
N GLU A 218 12.87 -43.54 21.41
CA GLU A 218 14.13 -43.80 20.75
C GLU A 218 14.58 -42.59 19.87
N SER A 219 15.90 -42.41 19.78
CA SER A 219 16.48 -41.40 18.89
C SER A 219 16.51 -41.88 17.46
N LEU A 220 16.52 -40.90 16.51
CA LEU A 220 16.72 -41.18 15.10
C LEU A 220 18.16 -41.62 14.84
N THR A 221 18.32 -42.72 14.12
CA THR A 221 19.64 -43.15 13.61
C THR A 221 20.16 -42.13 12.58
N GLU A 222 21.46 -42.19 12.24
CA GLU A 222 22.03 -41.36 11.21
C GLU A 222 21.36 -41.56 9.85
N SER A 223 21.08 -42.82 9.47
CA SER A 223 20.39 -43.13 8.22
C SER A 223 18.97 -42.59 8.16
N GLU A 224 18.23 -42.66 9.27
CA GLU A 224 16.89 -42.08 9.38
C GLU A 224 16.94 -40.54 9.31
N PHE A 225 17.94 -39.93 9.96
CA PHE A 225 18.09 -38.49 9.95
C PHE A 225 18.55 -37.98 8.58
N GLU A 226 19.34 -38.70 7.82
CA GLU A 226 19.64 -38.39 6.44
C GLU A 226 18.38 -38.40 5.54
N GLN A 227 17.41 -39.29 5.78
CA GLN A 227 16.11 -39.24 5.09
C GLN A 227 15.37 -37.94 5.38
N VAL A 228 15.46 -37.44 6.63
CA VAL A 228 14.87 -36.15 7.01
C VAL A 228 15.57 -34.99 6.30
N LYS A 229 16.91 -34.93 6.33
CA LYS A 229 17.69 -33.87 5.65
C LYS A 229 17.37 -33.80 4.16
N ASN A 230 17.30 -34.98 3.48
CA ASN A 230 16.98 -35.04 2.05
C ASN A 230 15.60 -34.47 1.71
N GLN A 231 14.60 -34.61 2.60
CA GLN A 231 13.27 -34.02 2.42
C GLN A 231 13.25 -32.49 2.65
N LEU A 232 14.23 -31.98 3.39
CA LEU A 232 14.35 -30.56 3.71
C LEU A 232 15.32 -29.81 2.77
N GLN A 233 15.86 -30.47 1.75
CA GLN A 233 16.62 -29.83 0.69
C GLN A 233 15.67 -29.36 -0.42
N PHE A 234 15.14 -28.16 -0.29
CA PHE A 234 14.20 -27.63 -1.26
C PHE A 234 14.91 -27.04 -2.48
N SER A 235 14.42 -27.37 -3.67
CA SER A 235 14.93 -26.83 -4.94
C SER A 235 14.58 -25.34 -5.16
N SER A 236 13.63 -24.81 -4.38
CA SER A 236 13.24 -23.40 -4.39
C SER A 236 12.50 -23.03 -3.11
N PHE A 237 12.52 -21.73 -2.77
CA PHE A 237 11.73 -21.19 -1.64
C PHE A 237 10.22 -21.44 -1.80
N TYR A 238 9.72 -21.46 -3.04
CA TYR A 238 8.34 -21.84 -3.31
C TYR A 238 8.04 -23.27 -2.87
N ARG A 239 8.93 -24.24 -3.18
CA ARG A 239 8.77 -25.65 -2.73
C ARG A 239 8.86 -25.79 -1.23
N ALA A 240 9.70 -25.02 -0.57
CA ALA A 240 9.71 -24.95 0.89
C ALA A 240 8.36 -24.43 1.43
N GLY A 241 7.82 -23.37 0.79
CA GLY A 241 6.49 -22.87 1.13
C GLY A 241 5.37 -23.90 0.92
N GLU A 242 5.39 -24.66 -0.17
CA GLU A 242 4.42 -25.76 -0.39
C GLU A 242 4.49 -26.81 0.73
N TRP A 243 5.69 -27.23 1.10
CA TRP A 243 5.86 -28.17 2.22
C TRP A 243 5.38 -27.60 3.55
N LEU A 244 5.59 -26.29 3.78
CA LEU A 244 5.16 -25.61 5.01
C LEU A 244 3.64 -25.46 5.13
N VAL A 245 2.87 -25.62 4.08
CA VAL A 245 1.41 -25.68 4.17
C VAL A 245 0.98 -26.86 5.03
N GLY A 246 1.66 -28.00 4.87
CA GLY A 246 1.41 -29.20 5.66
C GLY A 246 0.11 -29.92 5.30
N GLU A 247 -0.18 -30.98 6.03
CA GLU A 247 -1.42 -31.75 5.93
C GLU A 247 -2.20 -31.62 7.24
N ASN A 248 -3.47 -31.27 7.17
CA ASN A 248 -4.32 -31.09 8.37
C ASN A 248 -3.71 -30.18 9.43
N GLY A 249 -3.07 -29.09 9.00
CA GLY A 249 -2.42 -28.11 9.88
C GLY A 249 -1.08 -28.57 10.48
N LYS A 250 -0.53 -29.69 10.04
CA LYS A 250 0.76 -30.24 10.50
C LYS A 250 1.73 -30.38 9.36
N VAL A 251 2.90 -29.76 9.50
CA VAL A 251 4.05 -29.93 8.61
C VAL A 251 4.83 -31.14 9.09
N GLN A 252 5.08 -32.11 8.21
CA GLN A 252 5.66 -33.39 8.57
C GLN A 252 6.83 -33.77 7.66
N VAL A 253 7.70 -34.63 8.21
CA VAL A 253 8.68 -35.41 7.45
C VAL A 253 8.42 -36.90 7.67
N HIS A 254 8.83 -37.69 6.73
CA HIS A 254 8.61 -39.15 6.76
C HIS A 254 9.93 -39.88 6.90
N VAL A 255 9.95 -40.87 7.79
CA VAL A 255 11.11 -41.70 8.03
C VAL A 255 10.72 -43.17 7.90
N GLN A 256 11.47 -43.93 7.15
CA GLN A 256 11.32 -45.39 7.10
C GLN A 256 12.16 -46.00 8.20
N ARG A 257 11.47 -46.59 9.20
CA ARG A 257 12.10 -47.38 10.27
C ARG A 257 11.68 -48.85 10.11
N ASP A 258 12.62 -49.69 9.74
CA ASP A 258 12.35 -51.11 9.40
C ASP A 258 11.19 -51.26 8.40
N THR A 259 10.06 -51.77 8.82
CA THR A 259 8.85 -51.99 8.01
C THR A 259 7.79 -50.88 8.19
N GLU A 260 8.01 -49.96 9.12
CA GLU A 260 7.06 -48.87 9.44
C GLU A 260 7.51 -47.52 8.88
N ARG A 261 6.53 -46.75 8.36
CA ARG A 261 6.74 -45.39 7.94
C ARG A 261 6.26 -44.46 9.05
N LEU A 262 7.20 -43.80 9.69
CA LEU A 262 6.92 -42.79 10.72
C LEU A 262 6.64 -41.43 10.10
N HIS A 263 5.63 -40.72 10.61
CA HIS A 263 5.25 -39.38 10.24
C HIS A 263 5.61 -38.43 11.38
N LEU A 264 6.73 -37.71 11.28
CA LEU A 264 7.23 -36.85 12.34
C LEU A 264 6.77 -35.39 12.09
N VAL A 265 6.13 -34.81 13.10
CA VAL A 265 5.66 -33.41 13.02
C VAL A 265 6.82 -32.48 13.25
N VAL A 266 7.09 -31.64 12.26
CA VAL A 266 8.07 -30.56 12.33
C VAL A 266 7.43 -29.28 12.89
N MET A 267 6.22 -28.94 12.41
CA MET A 267 5.49 -27.76 12.84
C MET A 267 3.99 -28.06 12.90
N ASN A 268 3.30 -27.46 13.89
CA ASN A 268 1.85 -27.51 13.99
C ASN A 268 1.29 -26.09 13.96
N HIS A 269 0.51 -25.77 12.93
CA HIS A 269 -0.07 -24.45 12.74
C HIS A 269 -1.06 -23.99 13.83
N GLU A 270 -1.54 -24.92 14.67
CA GLU A 270 -2.35 -24.61 15.85
C GLU A 270 -1.48 -24.14 17.03
N HIS A 271 -0.18 -24.42 17.02
CA HIS A 271 0.76 -24.11 18.10
C HIS A 271 1.55 -22.81 17.87
N ILE A 272 0.90 -21.77 17.38
CA ILE A 272 1.52 -20.43 17.30
C ILE A 272 1.59 -19.82 18.71
N ALA A 273 2.76 -19.36 19.11
CA ALA A 273 3.08 -18.81 20.43
C ALA A 273 2.95 -19.81 21.61
N GLY A 274 3.00 -21.11 21.34
CA GLY A 274 2.89 -22.09 22.41
C GLY A 274 2.94 -23.52 21.90
N GLY A 275 2.56 -24.45 22.73
CA GLY A 275 2.53 -25.88 22.44
C GLY A 275 3.91 -26.44 22.14
N SER A 276 4.08 -27.08 20.98
CA SER A 276 5.34 -27.69 20.54
C SER A 276 6.30 -26.72 19.82
N SER A 277 5.96 -25.43 19.74
CA SER A 277 6.78 -24.46 18.99
C SER A 277 7.95 -23.95 19.85
N VAL A 278 9.15 -24.07 19.27
CA VAL A 278 10.42 -23.57 19.83
C VAL A 278 10.90 -22.41 18.95
N TYR A 279 11.29 -21.32 19.59
CA TYR A 279 11.70 -20.08 18.93
C TYR A 279 13.12 -19.72 19.34
N GLU A 280 14.04 -19.70 18.37
CA GLU A 280 15.45 -19.44 18.60
C GLU A 280 15.95 -18.34 17.67
N VAL A 281 16.83 -17.47 18.19
CA VAL A 281 17.53 -16.47 17.40
C VAL A 281 19.03 -16.76 17.41
N ILE A 282 19.60 -16.79 16.21
CA ILE A 282 21.04 -16.96 16.01
C ILE A 282 21.63 -15.76 15.28
N ASN A 283 22.92 -15.54 15.45
CA ASN A 283 23.63 -14.52 14.71
C ASN A 283 24.98 -15.00 14.23
N GLN A 284 25.55 -14.27 13.26
CA GLN A 284 26.91 -14.48 12.76
C GLN A 284 27.16 -15.92 12.31
N TYR A 285 26.13 -16.56 11.69
CA TYR A 285 26.25 -17.90 11.14
C TYR A 285 27.25 -17.92 9.97
N SER A 286 28.12 -18.94 9.93
CA SER A 286 29.14 -19.10 8.92
C SER A 286 28.66 -19.99 7.76
N ALA A 287 28.20 -19.35 6.67
CA ALA A 287 27.85 -20.04 5.41
C ALA A 287 29.12 -20.27 4.59
N LEU A 288 29.79 -21.39 4.83
CA LEU A 288 31.04 -21.73 4.19
C LEU A 288 30.83 -22.03 2.70
N LYS A 289 31.90 -21.93 1.91
CA LYS A 289 31.93 -22.41 0.54
C LYS A 289 31.92 -23.95 0.54
N THR A 290 31.02 -24.55 -0.23
CA THR A 290 30.95 -25.98 -0.46
C THR A 290 31.34 -26.32 -1.90
N ASP A 291 31.67 -27.59 -2.21
CA ASP A 291 31.95 -28.05 -3.57
C ASP A 291 30.71 -27.99 -4.49
N GLU A 292 29.52 -27.94 -3.88
CA GLU A 292 28.23 -27.83 -4.57
C GLU A 292 27.84 -26.37 -4.92
N ASP A 293 28.62 -25.36 -4.50
CA ASP A 293 28.33 -23.95 -4.80
C ASP A 293 28.28 -23.72 -6.33
N SER A 294 27.15 -23.23 -6.81
CA SER A 294 26.82 -23.13 -8.23
C SER A 294 27.72 -22.18 -9.04
N LYS A 295 28.53 -21.33 -8.36
CA LYS A 295 29.43 -20.37 -9.01
C LYS A 295 30.86 -20.49 -8.50
N ALA A 296 31.82 -20.54 -9.41
CA ALA A 296 33.25 -20.53 -9.10
C ALA A 296 33.70 -19.29 -8.26
N SER A 297 32.89 -18.20 -8.24
CA SER A 297 33.12 -17.00 -7.48
C SER A 297 32.55 -17.02 -6.05
N ALA A 298 31.90 -18.11 -5.65
CA ALA A 298 31.33 -18.24 -4.31
C ALA A 298 32.43 -18.19 -3.25
N ARG A 299 32.18 -17.51 -2.14
CA ARG A 299 33.10 -17.33 -1.00
C ARG A 299 32.37 -17.64 0.30
N ASP A 300 33.14 -17.83 1.37
CA ASP A 300 32.58 -17.89 2.71
C ASP A 300 31.81 -16.62 3.00
N ARG A 301 30.62 -16.78 3.57
CA ARG A 301 29.73 -15.68 3.95
C ARG A 301 29.37 -15.80 5.43
N ARG A 302 29.00 -14.70 6.04
CA ARG A 302 28.52 -14.64 7.38
C ARG A 302 27.17 -13.95 7.38
N PHE A 303 26.16 -14.63 7.93
CA PHE A 303 24.79 -14.14 8.04
C PHE A 303 24.65 -13.34 9.34
N ASP A 304 23.99 -12.18 9.29
CA ASP A 304 23.91 -11.32 10.46
C ASP A 304 22.99 -11.93 11.52
N VAL A 305 21.67 -12.00 11.29
CA VAL A 305 20.71 -12.59 12.23
C VAL A 305 19.74 -13.50 11.50
N SER A 306 19.43 -14.64 12.11
CA SER A 306 18.38 -15.54 11.60
C SER A 306 17.48 -16.03 12.73
N LEU A 307 16.18 -16.09 12.44
CA LEU A 307 15.14 -16.53 13.36
C LEU A 307 14.69 -17.93 12.99
N LEU A 308 14.78 -18.85 13.95
CA LEU A 308 14.48 -20.26 13.75
C LEU A 308 13.17 -20.62 14.45
N ILE A 309 12.29 -21.31 13.72
CA ILE A 309 11.08 -21.91 14.30
C ILE A 309 11.25 -23.42 14.25
N ASN A 310 11.20 -24.06 15.39
CA ASN A 310 11.47 -25.49 15.56
C ASN A 310 12.81 -25.93 14.95
N GLY A 311 13.85 -25.10 15.11
CA GLY A 311 15.20 -25.35 14.61
C GLY A 311 15.41 -25.05 13.15
N LEU A 312 14.36 -24.68 12.35
CA LEU A 312 14.47 -24.33 10.95
C LEU A 312 14.58 -22.80 10.76
N PRO A 313 15.58 -22.28 10.03
CA PRO A 313 15.67 -20.87 9.69
C PRO A 313 14.49 -20.45 8.82
N MET A 314 13.61 -19.60 9.33
CA MET A 314 12.40 -19.15 8.65
C MET A 314 12.49 -17.70 8.20
N ILE A 315 13.20 -16.85 8.97
CA ILE A 315 13.38 -15.43 8.69
C ILE A 315 14.88 -15.11 8.77
N HIS A 316 15.41 -14.47 7.75
CA HIS A 316 16.78 -13.98 7.74
C HIS A 316 16.82 -12.47 7.68
N ILE A 317 17.66 -11.85 8.51
CA ILE A 317 17.79 -10.41 8.70
C ILE A 317 19.20 -10.00 8.33
N GLU A 318 19.32 -9.08 7.38
CA GLU A 318 20.59 -8.48 6.97
C GLU A 318 20.65 -7.04 7.46
N LEU A 319 21.70 -6.70 8.18
CA LEU A 319 21.89 -5.41 8.83
C LEU A 319 22.98 -4.59 8.13
N LYS A 320 22.78 -3.30 8.10
CA LYS A 320 23.80 -2.33 7.66
C LYS A 320 23.90 -1.21 8.67
N ASN A 321 25.02 -0.53 8.71
CA ASN A 321 25.16 0.65 9.56
C ASN A 321 24.37 1.84 8.99
N LYS A 322 24.09 2.84 9.82
CA LYS A 322 23.29 4.02 9.47
C LYS A 322 23.84 4.87 8.31
N GLN A 323 25.08 4.67 7.90
CA GLN A 323 25.70 5.39 6.79
C GLN A 323 25.43 4.75 5.44
N HIS A 324 24.98 3.48 5.45
CA HIS A 324 24.65 2.70 4.27
C HIS A 324 23.13 2.69 4.01
N SER A 325 22.76 2.49 2.76
CA SER A 325 21.37 2.25 2.40
C SER A 325 20.93 0.86 2.86
N TYR A 326 19.68 0.72 3.32
CA TYR A 326 19.09 -0.61 3.53
C TYR A 326 19.13 -1.46 2.26
N MET A 327 19.14 -0.81 1.07
CA MET A 327 19.25 -1.50 -0.23
C MET A 327 20.55 -2.27 -0.39
N ASP A 328 21.61 -1.92 0.33
CA ASP A 328 22.87 -2.69 0.30
C ASP A 328 22.64 -4.09 0.87
N GLY A 329 21.80 -4.21 1.92
CA GLY A 329 21.34 -5.49 2.45
C GLY A 329 20.55 -6.31 1.42
N PHE A 330 19.66 -5.67 0.64
CA PHE A 330 18.94 -6.34 -0.44
C PHE A 330 19.87 -6.92 -1.51
N TRP A 331 20.84 -6.13 -1.95
CA TRP A 331 21.81 -6.60 -2.95
C TRP A 331 22.73 -7.70 -2.39
N GLN A 332 23.02 -7.65 -1.11
CA GLN A 332 23.81 -8.68 -0.42
C GLN A 332 23.04 -10.00 -0.36
N ILE A 333 21.77 -10.00 0.09
CA ILE A 333 20.89 -11.18 0.09
C ILE A 333 20.78 -11.76 -1.34
N LYS A 334 20.49 -10.91 -2.33
CA LYS A 334 20.37 -11.33 -3.72
C LYS A 334 21.65 -12.00 -4.22
N LYS A 335 22.82 -11.47 -3.85
CA LYS A 335 24.12 -12.06 -4.15
C LYS A 335 24.30 -13.41 -3.46
N TYR A 336 23.94 -13.52 -2.18
CA TYR A 336 24.06 -14.77 -1.41
C TYR A 336 23.16 -15.89 -1.99
N ILE A 337 21.95 -15.55 -2.39
CA ILE A 337 21.07 -16.49 -3.10
C ILE A 337 21.72 -16.94 -4.41
N GLY A 338 22.23 -16.01 -5.21
CA GLY A 338 22.91 -16.33 -6.46
C GLY A 338 24.24 -17.08 -6.30
N GLU A 339 24.84 -17.09 -5.11
CA GLU A 339 26.01 -17.89 -4.72
C GLU A 339 25.62 -19.25 -4.12
N GLY A 340 24.32 -19.56 -3.95
CA GLY A 340 23.84 -20.82 -3.37
C GLY A 340 23.95 -20.91 -1.85
N LYS A 341 24.01 -19.76 -1.11
CA LYS A 341 24.19 -19.78 0.34
C LYS A 341 22.90 -20.07 1.12
N PHE A 342 21.75 -20.05 0.48
CA PHE A 342 20.46 -20.44 1.05
C PHE A 342 20.06 -21.84 0.58
N THR A 343 20.93 -22.82 0.78
CA THR A 343 20.73 -24.24 0.53
C THR A 343 20.75 -25.02 1.85
N GLY A 344 20.62 -26.34 1.82
CA GLY A 344 20.56 -27.16 3.03
C GLY A 344 19.44 -26.71 3.95
N ILE A 345 19.71 -26.57 5.24
CA ILE A 345 18.73 -26.14 6.23
C ILE A 345 18.17 -24.72 5.99
N PHE A 346 18.94 -23.84 5.35
CA PHE A 346 18.51 -22.48 4.98
C PHE A 346 17.59 -22.43 3.76
N SER A 347 17.38 -23.54 3.03
CA SER A 347 16.41 -23.61 1.94
C SER A 347 14.96 -23.40 2.39
N ALA A 348 14.70 -23.53 3.72
CA ALA A 348 13.38 -23.31 4.33
C ALA A 348 13.02 -21.83 4.57
N VAL A 349 13.94 -20.87 4.37
CA VAL A 349 13.70 -19.45 4.61
C VAL A 349 12.53 -18.95 3.76
N GLN A 350 11.59 -18.22 4.41
CA GLN A 350 10.38 -17.68 3.78
C GLN A 350 10.38 -16.16 3.68
N MET A 351 11.06 -15.49 4.60
CA MET A 351 11.06 -14.04 4.73
C MET A 351 12.47 -13.50 4.89
N PHE A 352 12.76 -12.43 4.16
CA PHE A 352 13.95 -11.62 4.34
C PHE A 352 13.59 -10.26 4.95
N VAL A 353 14.44 -9.78 5.85
CA VAL A 353 14.37 -8.45 6.45
C VAL A 353 15.71 -7.74 6.21
N ILE A 354 15.64 -6.48 5.83
CA ILE A 354 16.81 -5.63 5.64
C ILE A 354 16.66 -4.36 6.45
N SER A 355 17.72 -3.94 7.14
CA SER A 355 17.69 -2.71 7.94
C SER A 355 19.04 -2.02 7.99
N ASN A 356 19.01 -0.68 8.06
CA ASN A 356 20.18 0.11 8.42
C ASN A 356 20.03 0.79 9.80
N GLY A 357 19.09 0.30 10.60
CA GLY A 357 18.77 0.85 11.93
C GLY A 357 17.78 2.01 11.91
N VAL A 358 17.52 2.64 10.77
CA VAL A 358 16.58 3.76 10.59
C VAL A 358 15.43 3.36 9.65
N ASP A 359 15.79 2.69 8.56
CA ASP A 359 14.86 2.17 7.58
C ASP A 359 14.89 0.64 7.58
N THR A 360 13.76 0.02 7.90
CA THR A 360 13.59 -1.43 7.91
C THR A 360 12.52 -1.83 6.91
N LYS A 361 12.83 -2.85 6.12
CA LYS A 361 11.97 -3.38 5.08
C LYS A 361 11.98 -4.90 5.10
N TYR A 362 10.96 -5.52 4.50
CA TYR A 362 10.88 -6.96 4.36
C TYR A 362 10.36 -7.35 2.97
N PHE A 363 10.63 -8.59 2.58
CA PHE A 363 10.17 -9.18 1.34
C PHE A 363 10.16 -10.72 1.42
N SER A 364 9.40 -11.34 0.53
CA SER A 364 9.35 -12.81 0.44
C SER A 364 10.63 -13.38 -0.15
N ALA A 365 10.97 -14.59 0.27
CA ALA A 365 12.07 -15.34 -0.33
C ALA A 365 11.72 -15.72 -1.80
N ALA A 366 12.67 -15.54 -2.70
CA ALA A 366 12.57 -15.87 -4.11
C ALA A 366 13.97 -16.10 -4.68
N SER A 367 14.07 -16.66 -5.90
CA SER A 367 15.35 -16.81 -6.58
C SER A 367 16.00 -15.44 -6.89
N ASP A 368 17.31 -15.41 -7.12
CA ASP A 368 18.05 -14.18 -7.43
C ASP A 368 17.53 -13.47 -8.69
N THR A 369 17.03 -14.21 -9.66
CA THR A 369 16.44 -13.67 -10.90
C THR A 369 15.04 -13.10 -10.70
N GLU A 370 14.29 -13.61 -9.73
CA GLU A 370 12.92 -13.20 -9.41
C GLU A 370 12.87 -12.06 -8.40
N LEU A 371 13.90 -11.91 -7.57
CA LEU A 371 13.98 -10.81 -6.59
C LEU A 371 14.05 -9.44 -7.28
N LYS A 372 13.03 -8.63 -7.06
CA LYS A 372 12.90 -7.26 -7.57
C LYS A 372 12.66 -6.29 -6.42
N LYS A 373 13.24 -5.09 -6.54
CA LYS A 373 13.08 -4.03 -5.53
C LYS A 373 11.62 -3.59 -5.33
N GLU A 374 10.77 -3.79 -6.31
CA GLU A 374 9.34 -3.46 -6.28
C GLU A 374 8.55 -4.33 -5.29
N PHE A 375 9.11 -5.47 -4.87
CA PHE A 375 8.49 -6.37 -3.87
C PHE A 375 8.88 -6.05 -2.43
N ILE A 376 9.82 -5.11 -2.24
CA ILE A 376 10.24 -4.66 -0.91
C ILE A 376 9.12 -3.85 -0.28
N SER A 377 8.70 -4.24 0.92
CA SER A 377 7.65 -3.58 1.70
C SER A 377 8.19 -3.00 2.99
N GLY A 378 7.72 -1.81 3.37
CA GLY A 378 7.85 -1.30 4.73
C GLY A 378 6.67 -1.74 5.59
N TRP A 379 6.81 -1.71 6.91
CA TRP A 379 5.69 -1.94 7.81
C TRP A 379 4.87 -0.66 8.01
N LEU A 380 3.57 -0.81 8.11
CA LEU A 380 2.63 0.25 8.48
C LEU A 380 1.90 -0.19 9.75
N ASN A 381 1.60 0.74 10.64
CA ASN A 381 0.71 0.46 11.75
C ASN A 381 -0.78 0.44 11.30
N LYS A 382 -1.71 0.20 12.22
CA LYS A 382 -3.14 0.11 11.92
C LYS A 382 -3.74 1.41 11.36
N ASP A 383 -3.08 2.55 11.57
CA ASP A 383 -3.47 3.87 11.05
C ASP A 383 -2.76 4.21 9.73
N ASN A 384 -2.11 3.25 9.10
CA ASN A 384 -1.28 3.39 7.89
C ASN A 384 -0.07 4.33 8.05
N ASN A 385 0.43 4.53 9.27
CA ASN A 385 1.67 5.27 9.48
C ASN A 385 2.89 4.35 9.36
N PRO A 386 3.98 4.78 8.70
CA PRO A 386 5.19 3.98 8.54
C PRO A 386 5.87 3.65 9.87
N VAL A 387 6.31 2.40 10.02
CA VAL A 387 7.17 1.92 11.12
C VAL A 387 8.52 1.57 10.50
N SER A 388 9.46 2.50 10.56
CA SER A 388 10.75 2.39 9.87
C SER A 388 11.89 2.01 10.80
N ASP A 389 11.86 2.42 12.07
CA ASP A 389 12.88 2.05 13.07
C ASP A 389 12.91 0.54 13.29
N TYR A 390 14.11 -0.05 13.32
CA TYR A 390 14.30 -1.50 13.40
C TYR A 390 13.81 -2.13 14.72
N ILE A 391 13.86 -1.39 15.82
CA ILE A 391 13.35 -1.85 17.12
C ILE A 391 11.82 -1.84 17.12
N ASP A 392 11.20 -0.78 16.59
CA ASP A 392 9.75 -0.71 16.50
C ASP A 392 9.21 -1.71 15.47
N PHE A 393 9.94 -1.94 14.38
CA PHE A 393 9.64 -3.01 13.43
C PHE A 393 9.72 -4.39 14.12
N ALA A 394 10.77 -4.64 14.89
CA ALA A 394 10.92 -5.89 15.64
C ALA A 394 9.74 -6.12 16.59
N LYS A 395 9.28 -5.10 17.32
CA LYS A 395 8.11 -5.19 18.20
C LYS A 395 6.81 -5.53 17.45
N CYS A 396 6.66 -5.03 16.22
CA CYS A 396 5.43 -5.20 15.44
C CYS A 396 5.41 -6.48 14.58
N VAL A 397 6.58 -7.01 14.17
CA VAL A 397 6.66 -8.02 13.11
C VAL A 397 7.53 -9.23 13.50
N LEU A 398 8.60 -9.01 14.28
CA LEU A 398 9.59 -10.04 14.53
C LEU A 398 9.45 -10.70 15.90
N ARG A 399 8.56 -10.23 16.76
CA ARG A 399 8.27 -10.87 18.04
C ARG A 399 7.27 -12.01 17.88
N ILE A 400 7.10 -12.80 18.88
CA ILE A 400 6.13 -13.88 18.96
C ILE A 400 4.81 -13.32 19.53
N PRO A 401 3.65 -13.53 18.90
CA PRO A 401 3.39 -14.50 17.81
C PRO A 401 3.60 -13.97 16.39
N GLU A 402 3.78 -12.69 16.19
CA GLU A 402 3.70 -12.00 14.89
C GLU A 402 4.66 -12.62 13.85
N ALA A 403 5.90 -12.91 14.24
CA ALA A 403 6.88 -13.52 13.32
C ALA A 403 6.44 -14.90 12.81
N HIS A 404 5.85 -15.72 13.67
CA HIS A 404 5.33 -17.02 13.25
C HIS A 404 4.08 -16.85 12.37
N GLU A 405 3.20 -15.90 12.69
CA GLU A 405 2.03 -15.60 11.86
C GLU A 405 2.43 -15.08 10.47
N MET A 406 3.49 -14.28 10.35
CA MET A 406 4.02 -13.83 9.06
C MET A 406 4.33 -15.03 8.15
N VAL A 407 5.01 -16.04 8.67
CA VAL A 407 5.41 -17.21 7.90
C VAL A 407 4.23 -18.17 7.66
N ALA A 408 3.42 -18.45 8.68
CA ALA A 408 2.38 -19.46 8.60
C ALA A 408 1.02 -18.95 8.10
N ARG A 409 0.64 -17.71 8.45
CA ARG A 409 -0.71 -17.17 8.18
C ARG A 409 -0.75 -16.14 7.08
N TYR A 410 0.32 -15.32 6.90
CA TYR A 410 0.31 -14.19 5.98
C TYR A 410 1.17 -14.42 4.74
N THR A 411 1.55 -15.66 4.51
CA THR A 411 2.15 -16.13 3.27
C THR A 411 1.09 -16.74 2.34
N VAL A 412 1.19 -16.47 1.06
CA VAL A 412 0.35 -17.02 -0.01
C VAL A 412 1.23 -17.60 -1.10
N LEU A 413 0.87 -18.77 -1.60
CA LEU A 413 1.54 -19.44 -2.71
C LEU A 413 0.76 -19.20 -4.00
N ASP A 414 1.41 -18.60 -4.99
CA ASP A 414 0.86 -18.50 -6.35
C ASP A 414 1.38 -19.66 -7.17
N GLU A 415 0.55 -20.67 -7.35
CA GLU A 415 0.91 -21.88 -8.10
C GLU A 415 1.21 -21.58 -9.57
N LYS A 416 0.44 -20.69 -10.19
CA LYS A 416 0.62 -20.34 -11.60
C LYS A 416 1.94 -19.63 -11.86
N ALA A 417 2.32 -18.72 -10.97
CA ALA A 417 3.57 -17.99 -11.07
C ALA A 417 4.74 -18.70 -10.35
N LYS A 418 4.48 -19.80 -9.61
CA LYS A 418 5.44 -20.49 -8.73
C LYS A 418 6.15 -19.54 -7.78
N LYS A 419 5.38 -18.63 -7.17
CA LYS A 419 5.87 -17.56 -6.30
C LYS A 419 5.30 -17.64 -4.89
N LEU A 420 6.17 -17.30 -3.95
CA LEU A 420 5.81 -17.05 -2.56
C LEU A 420 5.52 -15.56 -2.39
N ILE A 421 4.38 -15.22 -1.83
CA ILE A 421 3.93 -13.85 -1.62
C ILE A 421 3.73 -13.63 -0.12
N LEU A 422 4.44 -12.68 0.46
CA LEU A 422 4.14 -12.15 1.79
C LEU A 422 3.14 -10.98 1.66
N LEU A 423 2.10 -11.02 2.46
CA LEU A 423 1.11 -9.94 2.48
C LEU A 423 1.71 -8.62 2.95
N ARG A 424 1.20 -7.53 2.41
CA ARG A 424 1.55 -6.18 2.84
C ARG A 424 0.81 -5.82 4.14
N PRO A 425 1.32 -4.89 4.95
CA PRO A 425 0.74 -4.56 6.27
C PRO A 425 -0.75 -4.24 6.23
N TYR A 426 -1.19 -3.38 5.30
CA TYR A 426 -2.60 -3.02 5.16
C TYR A 426 -3.50 -4.21 4.82
N GLN A 427 -2.97 -5.23 4.12
CA GLN A 427 -3.70 -6.47 3.84
C GLN A 427 -3.84 -7.31 5.11
N ILE A 428 -2.78 -7.41 5.89
CA ILE A 428 -2.76 -8.11 7.18
C ILE A 428 -3.75 -7.44 8.15
N HIS A 429 -3.69 -6.13 8.30
CA HIS A 429 -4.60 -5.39 9.19
C HIS A 429 -6.07 -5.52 8.78
N ALA A 430 -6.35 -5.57 7.48
CA ALA A 430 -7.72 -5.81 6.99
C ALA A 430 -8.20 -7.24 7.36
N ILE A 431 -7.35 -8.24 7.20
CA ILE A 431 -7.66 -9.64 7.54
C ILE A 431 -7.89 -9.78 9.05
N GLU A 432 -7.03 -9.16 9.87
CA GLU A 432 -7.18 -9.16 11.33
C GLU A 432 -8.47 -8.47 11.77
N ALA A 433 -8.80 -7.31 11.16
CA ALA A 433 -10.03 -6.59 11.47
C ALA A 433 -11.29 -7.43 11.13
N ILE A 434 -11.28 -8.15 10.01
CA ILE A 434 -12.34 -9.10 9.64
C ILE A 434 -12.43 -10.25 10.67
N ARG A 435 -11.28 -10.81 11.07
CA ARG A 435 -11.20 -11.88 12.07
C ARG A 435 -11.80 -11.45 13.40
N GLU A 436 -11.44 -10.26 13.89
CA GLU A 436 -11.97 -9.73 15.15
C GLU A 436 -13.47 -9.40 15.05
N ALA A 437 -13.93 -8.86 13.95
CA ALA A 437 -15.36 -8.64 13.71
C ALA A 437 -16.12 -9.98 13.71
N SER A 438 -15.57 -11.01 13.08
CA SER A 438 -16.17 -12.35 13.02
C SER A 438 -16.31 -13.03 14.40
N LYS A 439 -15.30 -12.89 15.27
CA LYS A 439 -15.35 -13.42 16.64
C LYS A 439 -16.49 -12.80 17.45
N THR A 440 -16.79 -11.55 17.20
CA THR A 440 -17.87 -10.80 17.87
C THR A 440 -19.21 -10.86 17.11
N GLY A 441 -19.31 -11.68 16.05
CA GLY A 441 -20.53 -11.84 15.27
C GLY A 441 -20.93 -10.60 14.45
N ARG A 442 -19.97 -9.71 14.15
CA ARG A 442 -20.22 -8.47 13.40
C ARG A 442 -19.79 -8.60 11.95
N SER A 443 -20.60 -8.06 11.07
CA SER A 443 -20.29 -7.82 9.65
C SER A 443 -19.58 -6.48 9.46
N GLY A 444 -19.04 -6.23 8.26
CA GLY A 444 -18.42 -4.96 7.93
C GLY A 444 -17.89 -4.91 6.49
N TYR A 445 -17.19 -3.83 6.15
CA TYR A 445 -16.54 -3.73 4.86
C TYR A 445 -15.11 -3.23 4.95
N VAL A 446 -14.32 -3.54 3.92
CA VAL A 446 -12.95 -3.10 3.74
C VAL A 446 -12.90 -2.13 2.57
N TRP A 447 -12.41 -0.93 2.81
CA TRP A 447 -12.21 0.09 1.80
C TRP A 447 -10.76 0.07 1.34
N HIS A 448 -10.47 -0.69 0.30
CA HIS A 448 -9.16 -0.76 -0.34
C HIS A 448 -9.24 -0.28 -1.79
N THR A 449 -8.34 0.63 -2.17
CA THR A 449 -8.31 1.17 -3.54
C THR A 449 -8.07 0.10 -4.60
N THR A 450 -8.44 0.39 -5.83
CA THR A 450 -8.13 -0.48 -6.98
C THR A 450 -6.61 -0.61 -7.14
N GLY A 451 -6.14 -1.79 -7.52
CA GLY A 451 -4.71 -2.08 -7.65
C GLY A 451 -3.96 -2.43 -6.35
N SER A 452 -4.62 -2.34 -5.18
CA SER A 452 -4.03 -2.71 -3.89
C SER A 452 -3.97 -4.23 -3.61
N GLY A 453 -4.36 -5.08 -4.55
CA GLY A 453 -4.40 -6.53 -4.36
C GLY A 453 -5.62 -7.01 -3.56
N LYS A 454 -6.79 -6.38 -3.74
CA LYS A 454 -8.04 -6.78 -3.06
C LYS A 454 -8.35 -8.26 -3.19
N THR A 455 -8.18 -8.84 -4.39
CA THR A 455 -8.44 -10.27 -4.65
C THR A 455 -7.58 -11.17 -3.77
N LEU A 456 -6.28 -10.86 -3.61
CA LEU A 456 -5.38 -11.60 -2.73
C LEU A 456 -5.79 -11.45 -1.26
N THR A 457 -6.14 -10.24 -0.83
CA THR A 457 -6.59 -9.95 0.53
C THR A 457 -7.90 -10.66 0.85
N SER A 458 -8.87 -10.61 -0.06
CA SER A 458 -10.18 -11.25 0.11
C SER A 458 -10.09 -12.78 0.09
N TYR A 459 -9.21 -13.36 -0.76
CA TYR A 459 -8.88 -14.78 -0.71
C TYR A 459 -8.37 -15.18 0.67
N LYS A 460 -7.32 -14.52 1.14
CA LYS A 460 -6.69 -14.86 2.42
C LYS A 460 -7.63 -14.61 3.61
N ALA A 461 -8.45 -13.56 3.56
CA ALA A 461 -9.50 -13.32 4.55
C ALA A 461 -10.52 -14.46 4.57
N THR A 462 -11.01 -14.89 3.40
CA THR A 462 -11.99 -15.98 3.28
C THR A 462 -11.44 -17.30 3.83
N ARG A 463 -10.21 -17.60 3.46
CA ARG A 463 -9.49 -18.79 3.94
C ARG A 463 -9.30 -18.76 5.46
N ASN A 464 -8.81 -17.63 5.99
CA ASN A 464 -8.51 -17.50 7.42
C ASN A 464 -9.80 -17.51 8.27
N LEU A 465 -10.91 -16.96 7.79
CA LEU A 465 -12.22 -17.08 8.46
C LEU A 465 -12.62 -18.53 8.67
N LEU A 466 -12.43 -19.37 7.68
CA LEU A 466 -12.74 -20.79 7.79
C LEU A 466 -11.78 -21.51 8.75
N MET A 467 -10.48 -21.19 8.70
CA MET A 467 -9.47 -21.85 9.54
C MET A 467 -9.52 -21.39 11.00
N ASP A 468 -9.61 -20.07 11.22
CA ASP A 468 -9.46 -19.45 12.54
C ASP A 468 -10.76 -19.42 13.36
N ILE A 469 -11.92 -19.58 12.73
CA ILE A 469 -13.24 -19.49 13.38
C ILE A 469 -13.98 -20.83 13.25
N PRO A 470 -13.83 -21.77 14.20
CA PRO A 470 -14.43 -23.11 14.14
C PRO A 470 -15.96 -23.09 13.99
N ALA A 471 -16.62 -22.03 14.46
CA ALA A 471 -18.06 -21.86 14.37
C ALA A 471 -18.58 -21.55 12.96
N ILE A 472 -17.72 -21.23 12.00
CA ILE A 472 -18.12 -21.01 10.58
C ILE A 472 -18.11 -22.34 9.85
N ASP A 473 -19.29 -22.76 9.34
CA ASP A 473 -19.47 -24.00 8.57
C ASP A 473 -18.92 -23.87 7.15
N LYS A 474 -19.16 -22.74 6.51
CA LYS A 474 -18.76 -22.44 5.12
C LYS A 474 -18.28 -20.99 5.00
N ALA A 475 -17.26 -20.77 4.19
CA ALA A 475 -16.91 -19.46 3.70
C ALA A 475 -17.28 -19.36 2.22
N VAL A 476 -18.07 -18.34 1.86
CA VAL A 476 -18.58 -18.18 0.49
C VAL A 476 -18.05 -16.90 -0.10
N PHE A 477 -17.25 -17.03 -1.14
CA PHE A 477 -16.76 -15.90 -1.91
C PHE A 477 -17.70 -15.58 -3.08
N LEU A 478 -18.24 -14.37 -3.07
CA LEU A 478 -19.17 -13.90 -4.08
C LEU A 478 -18.47 -13.01 -5.08
N ILE A 479 -18.54 -13.40 -6.35
CA ILE A 479 -17.95 -12.69 -7.49
C ILE A 479 -19.07 -11.96 -8.27
N ASP A 480 -18.76 -10.75 -8.77
CA ASP A 480 -19.59 -10.03 -9.74
C ASP A 480 -19.44 -10.66 -11.14
N ARG A 481 -20.29 -10.33 -12.03
CA ARG A 481 -20.55 -10.88 -13.36
C ARG A 481 -19.38 -11.46 -14.20
N LYS A 482 -19.78 -12.20 -15.24
CA LYS A 482 -19.06 -13.07 -16.18
C LYS A 482 -17.70 -12.60 -16.74
N ASP A 483 -17.41 -11.33 -16.83
CA ASP A 483 -16.17 -10.83 -17.48
C ASP A 483 -14.97 -10.74 -16.52
N LEU A 484 -15.20 -10.50 -15.22
CA LEU A 484 -14.19 -10.54 -14.16
C LEU A 484 -14.08 -11.94 -13.53
N ASP A 485 -15.10 -12.78 -13.76
CA ASP A 485 -15.26 -14.11 -13.18
C ASP A 485 -14.04 -15.02 -13.46
N ASN A 486 -13.54 -14.98 -14.69
CA ASN A 486 -12.40 -15.83 -15.06
C ASN A 486 -11.08 -15.39 -14.40
N GLN A 487 -10.74 -14.10 -14.37
CA GLN A 487 -9.47 -13.64 -13.80
C GLN A 487 -9.45 -13.78 -12.28
N THR A 488 -10.49 -13.34 -11.58
CA THR A 488 -10.61 -13.46 -10.13
C THR A 488 -10.67 -14.93 -9.71
N THR A 489 -11.44 -15.75 -10.41
CA THR A 489 -11.54 -17.19 -10.13
C THR A 489 -10.22 -17.91 -10.39
N MET A 490 -9.53 -17.61 -11.50
CA MET A 490 -8.22 -18.18 -11.80
C MET A 490 -7.17 -17.78 -10.76
N ALA A 491 -7.20 -16.53 -10.27
CA ALA A 491 -6.33 -16.08 -9.22
C ALA A 491 -6.63 -16.82 -7.90
N PHE A 492 -7.92 -16.93 -7.53
CA PHE A 492 -8.33 -17.72 -6.35
C PHE A 492 -7.88 -19.17 -6.42
N GLN A 493 -8.06 -19.82 -7.56
CA GLN A 493 -7.60 -21.19 -7.77
C GLN A 493 -6.08 -21.31 -7.69
N ALA A 494 -5.34 -20.37 -8.29
CA ALA A 494 -3.88 -20.36 -8.22
C ALA A 494 -3.34 -20.20 -6.79
N TYR A 495 -4.08 -19.47 -5.93
CA TYR A 495 -3.72 -19.32 -4.51
C TYR A 495 -4.18 -20.51 -3.65
N ALA A 496 -5.20 -21.24 -4.10
CA ALA A 496 -5.85 -22.31 -3.33
C ALA A 496 -5.26 -23.71 -3.59
N ASN A 497 -4.69 -23.92 -4.77
CA ASN A 497 -4.23 -25.26 -5.18
C ASN A 497 -3.20 -25.89 -4.24
N ASN A 498 -2.47 -25.06 -3.50
CA ASN A 498 -1.51 -25.50 -2.49
C ASN A 498 -1.86 -24.96 -1.10
N ASP A 499 -3.13 -24.85 -0.77
CA ASP A 499 -3.58 -24.43 0.57
C ASP A 499 -4.35 -25.58 1.25
N LEU A 500 -4.46 -25.50 2.57
CA LEU A 500 -5.20 -26.45 3.43
C LEU A 500 -6.72 -26.46 3.19
N VAL A 501 -7.23 -25.52 2.43
CA VAL A 501 -8.66 -25.33 2.24
C VAL A 501 -9.03 -25.60 0.79
N ASP A 502 -9.93 -26.56 0.58
CA ASP A 502 -10.51 -26.78 -0.73
C ASP A 502 -11.30 -25.58 -1.20
N VAL A 503 -10.91 -25.03 -2.36
CA VAL A 503 -11.62 -23.94 -3.00
C VAL A 503 -12.38 -24.49 -4.20
N ASP A 504 -13.68 -24.58 -4.05
CA ASP A 504 -14.56 -25.15 -5.04
C ASP A 504 -15.35 -24.07 -5.79
N LYS A 505 -15.09 -23.93 -7.08
CA LYS A 505 -15.97 -23.15 -7.97
C LYS A 505 -17.24 -23.91 -8.24
N THR A 506 -18.37 -23.20 -8.21
CA THR A 506 -19.66 -23.81 -8.56
C THR A 506 -19.92 -23.70 -10.05
N ASP A 507 -20.20 -24.82 -10.71
CA ASP A 507 -20.56 -24.82 -12.14
C ASP A 507 -21.99 -24.36 -12.36
N ASN A 508 -22.90 -24.86 -11.55
CA ASN A 508 -24.32 -24.56 -11.63
C ASN A 508 -24.98 -24.52 -10.24
N VAL A 509 -26.28 -24.25 -10.21
CA VAL A 509 -27.08 -24.16 -8.95
C VAL A 509 -27.17 -25.51 -8.22
N GLY A 510 -27.20 -26.62 -8.96
CA GLY A 510 -27.24 -27.96 -8.40
C GLY A 510 -25.91 -28.29 -7.64
N ASP A 511 -24.81 -27.95 -8.24
CA ASP A 511 -23.48 -28.09 -7.64
C ASP A 511 -23.34 -27.20 -6.38
N LEU A 512 -23.75 -25.94 -6.44
CA LEU A 512 -23.81 -25.07 -5.27
C LEU A 512 -24.64 -25.69 -4.12
N LYS A 513 -25.80 -26.25 -4.44
CA LYS A 513 -26.66 -26.94 -3.47
C LYS A 513 -25.93 -28.12 -2.82
N LYS A 514 -25.27 -28.96 -3.62
CA LYS A 514 -24.48 -30.11 -3.15
C LYS A 514 -23.36 -29.67 -2.18
N LYS A 515 -22.58 -28.65 -2.56
CA LYS A 515 -21.47 -28.11 -1.76
C LYS A 515 -21.93 -27.50 -0.42
N LEU A 516 -23.02 -26.73 -0.44
CA LEU A 516 -23.61 -26.21 0.82
C LEU A 516 -24.12 -27.32 1.74
N LYS A 517 -24.56 -28.45 1.19
CA LYS A 517 -25.04 -29.60 1.97
C LYS A 517 -23.93 -30.51 2.50
N SER A 518 -22.74 -30.50 1.92
CA SER A 518 -21.61 -31.33 2.38
C SER A 518 -21.30 -31.06 3.85
N GLY A 519 -20.74 -32.05 4.52
CA GLY A 519 -20.26 -31.90 5.89
C GLY A 519 -18.93 -31.19 5.99
N ASP A 520 -18.22 -31.03 4.84
CA ASP A 520 -16.85 -30.51 4.80
C ASP A 520 -16.82 -29.01 4.99
N ARG A 521 -15.84 -28.54 5.74
CA ARG A 521 -15.56 -27.11 5.86
C ARG A 521 -14.72 -26.68 4.66
N GLN A 522 -15.31 -25.87 3.76
CA GLN A 522 -14.69 -25.49 2.50
C GLN A 522 -15.00 -24.05 2.11
N VAL A 523 -14.18 -23.48 1.27
CA VAL A 523 -14.42 -22.20 0.59
C VAL A 523 -15.19 -22.46 -0.70
N ILE A 524 -16.35 -21.83 -0.85
CA ILE A 524 -17.20 -21.95 -2.04
C ILE A 524 -17.13 -20.65 -2.84
N VAL A 525 -16.69 -20.73 -4.08
CA VAL A 525 -16.70 -19.60 -5.02
C VAL A 525 -17.95 -19.67 -5.88
N THR A 526 -18.78 -18.63 -5.83
CA THR A 526 -20.05 -18.60 -6.57
C THR A 526 -20.46 -17.18 -6.94
N THR A 527 -21.53 -17.06 -7.76
CA THR A 527 -22.13 -15.77 -8.13
C THR A 527 -23.42 -15.52 -7.35
N ILE A 528 -23.75 -14.24 -7.19
CA ILE A 528 -24.99 -13.82 -6.52
C ILE A 528 -26.24 -14.39 -7.19
N GLN A 529 -26.22 -14.50 -8.54
CA GLN A 529 -27.33 -15.02 -9.31
C GLN A 529 -27.58 -16.51 -9.04
N LYS A 530 -26.53 -17.31 -8.85
CA LYS A 530 -26.66 -18.73 -8.47
C LYS A 530 -27.26 -18.87 -7.07
N LEU A 531 -26.85 -18.05 -6.11
CA LEU A 531 -27.45 -18.02 -4.77
C LEU A 531 -28.92 -17.64 -4.80
N GLN A 532 -29.28 -16.57 -5.52
CA GLN A 532 -30.71 -16.18 -5.67
C GLN A 532 -31.55 -17.27 -6.31
N ARG A 533 -31.04 -17.89 -7.40
CA ARG A 533 -31.79 -19.01 -8.06
C ARG A 533 -31.93 -20.24 -7.16
N LEU A 534 -30.92 -20.51 -6.31
CA LEU A 534 -31.00 -21.60 -5.34
C LEU A 534 -32.14 -21.37 -4.36
N ILE A 535 -32.21 -20.18 -3.75
CA ILE A 535 -33.21 -19.84 -2.75
C ILE A 535 -34.62 -19.79 -3.38
N SER A 536 -34.77 -19.12 -4.54
CA SER A 536 -36.09 -18.85 -5.13
C SER A 536 -36.69 -20.02 -5.93
N LYS A 537 -35.87 -20.94 -6.47
CA LYS A 537 -36.34 -21.96 -7.43
C LYS A 537 -35.95 -23.40 -7.10
N ARG A 538 -35.04 -23.66 -6.18
CA ARG A 538 -34.46 -25.00 -5.97
C ARG A 538 -34.58 -25.52 -4.53
N LEU A 539 -35.05 -24.70 -3.63
CA LEU A 539 -35.28 -25.08 -2.24
C LEU A 539 -36.77 -24.94 -1.89
N SER A 540 -37.40 -26.02 -1.53
CA SER A 540 -38.79 -26.05 -1.04
C SER A 540 -38.78 -25.88 0.50
N GLU A 541 -39.59 -24.97 1.02
CA GLU A 541 -39.56 -24.55 2.44
C GLU A 541 -39.72 -25.68 3.43
N ASP A 542 -40.47 -26.72 3.11
CA ASP A 542 -40.73 -27.84 4.03
C ASP A 542 -39.70 -28.96 4.00
N THR A 543 -38.64 -28.84 3.23
CA THR A 543 -37.65 -29.91 3.07
C THR A 543 -36.56 -29.86 4.16
N SER A 544 -36.02 -31.04 4.52
CA SER A 544 -34.87 -31.17 5.42
C SER A 544 -33.66 -30.45 4.86
N GLU A 545 -33.51 -30.39 3.53
CA GLU A 545 -32.44 -29.69 2.83
C GLU A 545 -32.52 -28.17 3.02
N TYR A 546 -33.73 -27.60 2.92
CA TYR A 546 -33.98 -26.19 3.19
C TYR A 546 -33.52 -25.82 4.61
N ARG A 547 -33.97 -26.58 5.61
CA ARG A 547 -33.61 -26.36 7.02
C ARG A 547 -32.10 -26.50 7.25
N LYS A 548 -31.45 -27.51 6.67
CA LYS A 548 -30.00 -27.73 6.78
C LYS A 548 -29.20 -26.53 6.24
N ILE A 549 -29.53 -26.06 5.02
CA ILE A 549 -28.80 -24.96 4.38
C ILE A 549 -29.07 -23.64 5.10
N ARG A 550 -30.32 -23.40 5.54
CA ARG A 550 -30.71 -22.18 6.25
C ARG A 550 -29.99 -22.01 7.58
N ASN A 551 -29.70 -23.11 8.27
CA ASN A 551 -29.09 -23.10 9.59
C ASN A 551 -27.56 -23.01 9.57
N LEU A 552 -26.93 -23.10 8.38
CA LEU A 552 -25.48 -22.95 8.24
C LEU A 552 -25.02 -21.58 8.74
N LYS A 553 -23.95 -21.56 9.50
CA LYS A 553 -23.22 -20.34 9.80
C LYS A 553 -22.23 -20.04 8.65
N ILE A 554 -22.60 -19.11 7.81
CA ILE A 554 -21.86 -18.78 6.59
C ILE A 554 -21.19 -17.41 6.73
N ALA A 555 -19.89 -17.33 6.36
CA ALA A 555 -19.22 -16.07 6.13
C ALA A 555 -19.21 -15.76 4.62
N PHE A 556 -19.92 -14.73 4.21
CA PHE A 556 -19.89 -14.22 2.84
C PHE A 556 -18.82 -13.15 2.70
N VAL A 557 -17.92 -13.33 1.76
CA VAL A 557 -16.92 -12.33 1.35
C VAL A 557 -17.23 -11.90 -0.08
N ILE A 558 -17.35 -10.60 -0.31
CA ILE A 558 -17.86 -10.05 -1.57
C ILE A 558 -16.85 -9.09 -2.15
N ASP A 559 -16.33 -9.39 -3.34
CA ASP A 559 -15.51 -8.45 -4.07
C ASP A 559 -16.39 -7.43 -4.82
N GLU A 560 -15.87 -6.20 -4.96
CA GLU A 560 -16.56 -5.04 -5.54
C GLU A 560 -18.01 -4.88 -5.03
N CYS A 561 -18.16 -4.99 -3.71
CA CYS A 561 -19.44 -5.10 -3.00
C CYS A 561 -20.41 -3.93 -3.27
N HIS A 562 -19.89 -2.76 -3.70
CA HIS A 562 -20.70 -1.59 -4.06
C HIS A 562 -21.61 -1.81 -5.28
N ARG A 563 -21.31 -2.82 -6.10
CA ARG A 563 -22.07 -3.17 -7.31
C ARG A 563 -22.46 -4.65 -7.40
N ALA A 564 -21.70 -5.54 -6.78
CA ALA A 564 -21.92 -6.98 -6.89
C ALA A 564 -23.28 -7.41 -6.32
N VAL A 565 -23.76 -6.74 -5.27
CA VAL A 565 -24.97 -7.11 -4.54
C VAL A 565 -25.87 -5.90 -4.36
N SER A 566 -27.10 -5.93 -4.93
CA SER A 566 -28.05 -4.85 -4.69
C SER A 566 -28.59 -4.89 -3.24
N PRO A 567 -29.02 -3.76 -2.68
CA PRO A 567 -29.61 -3.70 -1.33
C PRO A 567 -30.78 -4.66 -1.14
N LYS A 568 -31.63 -4.80 -2.15
CA LYS A 568 -32.77 -5.74 -2.14
C LYS A 568 -32.29 -7.19 -2.06
N THR A 569 -31.36 -7.55 -2.93
CA THR A 569 -30.82 -8.93 -2.98
C THR A 569 -30.13 -9.30 -1.66
N LYS A 570 -29.35 -8.39 -1.09
CA LYS A 570 -28.69 -8.65 0.19
C LYS A 570 -29.70 -8.92 1.30
N ARG A 571 -30.74 -8.10 1.41
CA ARG A 571 -31.82 -8.28 2.39
C ARG A 571 -32.53 -9.63 2.22
N GLU A 572 -32.79 -10.08 0.99
CA GLU A 572 -33.36 -11.39 0.72
C GLU A 572 -32.46 -12.53 1.19
N LEU A 573 -31.19 -12.45 0.91
CA LEU A 573 -30.19 -13.45 1.34
C LEU A 573 -30.00 -13.47 2.86
N GLU A 574 -29.96 -12.34 3.52
CA GLU A 574 -29.87 -12.23 4.99
C GLU A 574 -31.10 -12.83 5.68
N ARG A 575 -32.28 -12.63 5.13
CA ARG A 575 -33.50 -13.27 5.67
C ARG A 575 -33.45 -14.78 5.55
N PHE A 576 -32.86 -15.31 4.49
CA PHE A 576 -32.71 -16.74 4.30
C PHE A 576 -31.58 -17.30 5.19
N PHE A 577 -30.39 -16.73 5.14
CA PHE A 577 -29.20 -17.12 5.90
C PHE A 577 -29.11 -16.32 7.21
N GLY A 578 -29.99 -16.59 8.18
CA GLY A 578 -30.08 -15.79 9.42
C GLY A 578 -28.81 -15.77 10.29
N ASN A 579 -27.94 -16.78 10.14
CA ASN A 579 -26.69 -16.93 10.88
C ASN A 579 -25.45 -16.52 10.04
N SER A 580 -25.60 -15.60 9.10
CA SER A 580 -24.52 -15.23 8.18
C SER A 580 -23.76 -13.97 8.61
N LEU A 581 -22.48 -13.94 8.29
CA LEU A 581 -21.62 -12.75 8.35
C LEU A 581 -21.32 -12.26 6.95
N TRP A 582 -21.21 -10.94 6.79
CA TRP A 582 -21.05 -10.30 5.48
C TRP A 582 -19.86 -9.34 5.48
N PHE A 583 -18.86 -9.62 4.65
CA PHE A 583 -17.65 -8.81 4.51
C PHE A 583 -17.51 -8.30 3.08
N GLY A 584 -17.75 -7.01 2.88
CA GLY A 584 -17.62 -6.36 1.57
C GLY A 584 -16.22 -5.81 1.33
N PHE A 585 -15.64 -6.07 0.15
CA PHE A 585 -14.43 -5.40 -0.34
C PHE A 585 -14.80 -4.41 -1.44
N THR A 586 -14.29 -3.19 -1.37
CA THR A 586 -14.55 -2.18 -2.41
C THR A 586 -13.47 -1.10 -2.43
N GLY A 587 -13.17 -0.57 -3.63
CA GLY A 587 -12.35 0.63 -3.81
C GLY A 587 -13.17 1.92 -3.76
N THR A 588 -14.49 1.82 -3.98
CA THR A 588 -15.43 2.94 -4.15
C THR A 588 -16.70 2.73 -3.32
N PRO A 589 -16.62 2.89 -2.00
CA PRO A 589 -17.80 2.77 -1.14
C PRO A 589 -18.89 3.77 -1.52
N ARG A 590 -20.16 3.42 -1.27
CA ARG A 590 -21.30 4.33 -1.37
C ARG A 590 -21.47 5.07 -0.05
N PHE A 591 -21.42 6.39 -0.11
CA PHE A 591 -21.61 7.31 1.02
C PHE A 591 -22.94 8.06 0.90
N ALA A 592 -23.21 8.97 1.85
CA ALA A 592 -24.38 9.82 1.82
C ALA A 592 -24.40 10.78 0.62
N GLU A 593 -23.22 11.15 0.11
CA GLU A 593 -23.04 12.02 -1.04
C GLU A 593 -23.29 11.32 -2.40
N ASN A 594 -23.16 9.99 -2.44
CA ASN A 594 -23.36 9.19 -3.65
C ASN A 594 -24.12 7.88 -3.36
N PRO A 595 -25.30 7.97 -2.73
CA PRO A 595 -25.99 6.81 -2.21
C PRO A 595 -26.60 5.95 -3.34
N TYR A 596 -27.00 4.72 -3.00
CA TYR A 596 -27.87 3.94 -3.88
C TYR A 596 -29.22 4.68 -4.10
N PRO A 597 -29.87 4.47 -5.25
CA PRO A 597 -31.23 4.98 -5.49
C PRO A 597 -32.18 4.60 -4.36
N GLN A 598 -33.04 5.54 -3.94
CA GLN A 598 -34.00 5.27 -2.89
C GLN A 598 -35.05 4.24 -3.35
N MET A 599 -35.15 3.14 -2.62
CA MET A 599 -36.12 2.07 -2.89
C MET A 599 -36.78 1.66 -1.55
N GLY A 600 -37.77 2.43 -1.14
CA GLY A 600 -38.44 2.23 0.16
C GLY A 600 -37.47 2.41 1.34
N ASP A 601 -37.43 1.42 2.23
CA ASP A 601 -36.59 1.36 3.44
C ASP A 601 -35.25 0.62 3.26
N LEU A 602 -34.83 0.40 2.01
CA LEU A 602 -33.58 -0.29 1.72
C LEU A 602 -32.36 0.57 2.07
N PRO A 603 -31.25 -0.06 2.51
CA PRO A 603 -29.98 0.63 2.76
C PRO A 603 -29.49 1.40 1.54
N ARG A 604 -28.91 2.59 1.79
CA ARG A 604 -28.46 3.48 0.71
C ARG A 604 -26.94 3.67 0.69
N THR A 605 -26.26 3.31 1.75
CA THR A 605 -24.80 3.43 1.85
C THR A 605 -24.15 2.06 2.06
N THR A 606 -22.85 1.96 1.80
CA THR A 606 -22.10 0.73 2.04
C THR A 606 -22.09 0.37 3.54
N GLU A 607 -22.02 1.37 4.41
CA GLU A 607 -22.06 1.16 5.87
C GLU A 607 -23.43 0.65 6.34
N GLU A 608 -24.52 1.20 5.83
CA GLU A 608 -25.87 0.69 6.12
C GLU A 608 -26.06 -0.75 5.62
N MET A 609 -25.41 -1.12 4.50
CA MET A 609 -25.50 -2.47 3.94
C MET A 609 -24.66 -3.49 4.71
N TYR A 610 -23.43 -3.19 5.03
CA TYR A 610 -22.45 -4.18 5.52
C TYR A 610 -22.06 -3.97 6.99
N GLY A 611 -22.34 -2.80 7.57
CA GLY A 611 -21.83 -2.39 8.87
C GLY A 611 -20.60 -1.50 8.72
N LYS A 612 -19.87 -1.25 9.82
CA LYS A 612 -18.75 -0.32 9.87
C LYS A 612 -17.61 -0.67 8.92
N CYS A 613 -16.89 0.36 8.47
CA CYS A 613 -15.62 0.18 7.79
C CYS A 613 -14.61 -0.44 8.77
N LEU A 614 -14.15 -1.66 8.48
CA LEU A 614 -13.23 -2.42 9.31
C LEU A 614 -11.78 -2.00 9.09
N HIS A 615 -11.42 -1.68 7.84
CA HIS A 615 -10.10 -1.20 7.47
C HIS A 615 -10.18 -0.29 6.25
N LYS A 616 -9.34 0.76 6.23
CA LYS A 616 -9.32 1.77 5.17
C LYS A 616 -7.90 1.92 4.60
N TYR A 617 -7.76 1.69 3.29
CA TYR A 617 -6.53 1.93 2.55
C TYR A 617 -6.87 2.61 1.22
N THR A 618 -6.77 3.94 1.22
CA THR A 618 -7.20 4.79 0.10
C THR A 618 -6.16 4.86 -0.99
N ILE A 619 -6.54 5.48 -2.12
CA ILE A 619 -5.60 5.75 -3.22
C ILE A 619 -4.44 6.65 -2.76
N GLN A 620 -4.67 7.58 -1.84
CA GLN A 620 -3.62 8.43 -1.26
C GLN A 620 -2.58 7.61 -0.49
N ASN A 621 -3.04 6.68 0.37
CA ASN A 621 -2.16 5.76 1.07
C ASN A 621 -1.35 4.91 0.08
N ALA A 622 -2.03 4.36 -0.94
CA ALA A 622 -1.41 3.46 -1.91
C ALA A 622 -0.36 4.16 -2.80
N ILE A 623 -0.57 5.43 -3.16
CA ILE A 623 0.41 6.26 -3.89
C ILE A 623 1.60 6.60 -2.96
N HIS A 624 1.32 7.02 -1.72
CA HIS A 624 2.36 7.32 -0.74
C HIS A 624 3.27 6.12 -0.50
N ASP A 625 2.71 4.92 -0.36
CA ASP A 625 3.43 3.68 -0.12
C ASP A 625 4.02 3.08 -1.40
N ARG A 626 3.81 3.72 -2.54
CA ARG A 626 4.22 3.22 -3.88
C ARG A 626 3.63 1.83 -4.20
N ALA A 627 2.51 1.50 -3.60
CA ALA A 627 1.77 0.27 -3.90
C ALA A 627 1.05 0.35 -5.24
N VAL A 628 0.67 1.57 -5.65
CA VAL A 628 0.13 1.89 -6.98
C VAL A 628 0.87 3.09 -7.56
N LEU A 629 0.83 3.22 -8.88
CA LEU A 629 1.41 4.37 -9.57
C LEU A 629 0.61 5.63 -9.28
N GLY A 630 1.30 6.76 -9.14
CA GLY A 630 0.66 8.06 -9.08
C GLY A 630 0.07 8.45 -10.45
N PHE A 631 -0.92 9.33 -10.43
CA PHE A 631 -1.54 9.88 -11.63
C PHE A 631 -1.71 11.39 -11.50
N GLN A 632 -1.86 12.06 -12.64
CA GLN A 632 -2.16 13.48 -12.72
C GLN A 632 -3.54 13.68 -13.33
N VAL A 633 -4.32 14.59 -12.79
CA VAL A 633 -5.63 14.99 -13.33
C VAL A 633 -5.45 16.34 -14.04
N GLU A 634 -5.84 16.40 -15.31
CA GLU A 634 -5.86 17.62 -16.10
C GLU A 634 -7.28 17.92 -16.54
N HIS A 635 -7.72 19.15 -16.31
CA HIS A 635 -9.00 19.64 -16.77
C HIS A 635 -8.82 20.46 -18.05
N ASN A 636 -9.28 19.93 -19.16
CA ASN A 636 -9.25 20.60 -20.47
C ASN A 636 -10.64 21.20 -20.78
N GLY A 637 -11.02 22.28 -20.08
CA GLY A 637 -12.33 22.92 -20.27
C GLY A 637 -12.21 24.40 -20.67
N SER A 638 -13.21 24.95 -21.37
CA SER A 638 -13.41 26.38 -21.46
C SER A 638 -13.89 26.90 -20.11
N LYS A 639 -13.44 28.09 -19.70
CA LYS A 639 -13.73 28.72 -18.38
C LYS A 639 -15.23 28.87 -18.03
N ASN A 640 -16.16 28.53 -18.94
CA ASN A 640 -17.60 28.75 -18.83
C ASN A 640 -18.43 27.48 -18.59
N ILE A 641 -17.82 26.29 -18.42
CA ILE A 641 -18.59 25.02 -18.24
C ILE A 641 -19.00 24.80 -16.77
N ALA A 642 -18.56 25.61 -15.84
CA ALA A 642 -18.89 25.46 -14.42
C ALA A 642 -20.40 25.63 -14.07
N ASP A 643 -21.20 26.20 -14.97
CA ASP A 643 -22.62 26.49 -14.72
C ASP A 643 -23.61 25.74 -15.63
N GLU A 644 -23.16 24.94 -16.59
CA GLU A 644 -24.06 24.21 -17.49
C GLU A 644 -24.30 22.79 -17.00
N THR A 645 -25.42 22.58 -16.35
CA THR A 645 -26.03 21.28 -16.03
C THR A 645 -26.63 20.57 -17.26
N ASP A 646 -26.42 21.10 -18.47
CA ASP A 646 -27.02 20.60 -19.71
C ASP A 646 -26.12 19.57 -20.38
N SER A 647 -26.62 18.32 -20.41
CA SER A 647 -25.98 17.19 -21.11
C SER A 647 -25.83 17.41 -22.64
N SER A 648 -26.55 18.37 -23.22
CA SER A 648 -26.48 18.74 -24.64
C SER A 648 -25.13 19.36 -25.04
N ALA A 649 -24.39 19.93 -24.09
CA ALA A 649 -23.06 20.51 -24.34
C ALA A 649 -22.03 19.48 -24.82
N TYR A 650 -22.18 18.22 -24.39
CA TYR A 650 -21.30 17.12 -24.77
C TYR A 650 -21.65 16.52 -26.15
N ASP A 651 -22.89 16.73 -26.66
CA ASP A 651 -23.39 16.22 -27.93
C ASP A 651 -23.19 17.22 -29.09
N ASN A 652 -22.00 17.81 -29.16
CA ASN A 652 -21.64 18.78 -30.19
C ASN A 652 -20.37 18.31 -30.93
N GLU A 653 -20.44 18.16 -32.25
CA GLU A 653 -19.30 17.73 -33.08
C GLU A 653 -18.07 18.63 -32.89
N ALA A 654 -18.26 19.93 -32.74
CA ALA A 654 -17.13 20.87 -32.50
C ALA A 654 -16.45 20.64 -31.16
N HIS A 655 -17.21 20.26 -30.11
CA HIS A 655 -16.67 19.84 -28.81
C HIS A 655 -15.90 18.52 -28.95
N MET A 656 -16.51 17.54 -29.61
CA MET A 656 -15.90 16.22 -29.81
C MET A 656 -14.60 16.32 -30.61
N LEU A 657 -14.51 17.16 -31.64
CA LEU A 657 -13.26 17.43 -32.36
C LEU A 657 -12.18 18.04 -31.50
N LYS A 658 -12.52 18.92 -30.53
CA LYS A 658 -11.56 19.46 -29.57
C LYS A 658 -11.02 18.37 -28.62
N VAL A 659 -11.90 17.47 -28.15
CA VAL A 659 -11.48 16.32 -27.34
C VAL A 659 -10.55 15.43 -28.15
N LEU A 660 -10.89 15.11 -29.38
CA LEU A 660 -10.04 14.32 -30.27
C LEU A 660 -8.70 15.02 -30.57
N ASP A 661 -8.67 16.35 -30.72
CA ASP A 661 -7.41 17.10 -30.86
C ASP A 661 -6.49 16.96 -29.64
N VAL A 662 -7.08 17.00 -28.44
CA VAL A 662 -6.31 16.76 -27.20
C VAL A 662 -5.72 15.35 -27.20
N ILE A 663 -6.50 14.34 -27.57
CA ILE A 663 -6.04 12.95 -27.61
C ILE A 663 -4.98 12.76 -28.70
N LEU A 664 -5.28 13.17 -29.92
CA LEU A 664 -4.46 12.87 -31.10
C LEU A 664 -3.20 13.72 -31.19
N ASN A 665 -3.29 15.04 -30.91
CA ASN A 665 -2.20 15.98 -31.16
C ASN A 665 -1.50 16.48 -29.90
N LYS A 666 -2.23 16.71 -28.79
CA LYS A 666 -1.67 17.31 -27.58
C LYS A 666 -1.15 16.28 -26.56
N SER A 667 -1.43 15.00 -26.78
CA SER A 667 -1.01 13.93 -25.88
C SER A 667 0.27 13.19 -26.30
N TYR A 668 1.12 13.82 -27.09
CA TYR A 668 2.35 13.27 -27.64
C TYR A 668 3.25 12.59 -26.60
N TYR A 669 3.53 13.28 -25.48
CA TYR A 669 4.33 12.72 -24.38
C TYR A 669 3.56 11.71 -23.55
N LYS A 670 2.26 11.95 -23.32
CA LYS A 670 1.39 11.05 -22.53
C LYS A 670 1.25 9.69 -23.17
N LEU A 671 1.10 9.65 -24.49
CA LEU A 671 1.04 8.42 -25.26
C LEU A 671 2.41 7.84 -25.64
N GLY A 672 3.49 8.40 -25.10
CA GLY A 672 4.83 7.84 -25.22
C GLY A 672 5.43 7.88 -26.64
N PHE A 673 5.02 8.77 -27.54
CA PHE A 673 5.58 8.87 -28.88
C PHE A 673 7.10 9.06 -28.94
N PRO A 674 7.75 9.79 -27.98
CA PRO A 674 9.21 9.89 -27.94
C PRO A 674 9.94 8.55 -27.79
N ARG A 675 9.27 7.50 -27.36
CA ARG A 675 9.83 6.13 -27.19
C ARG A 675 9.96 5.40 -28.53
N GLY A 676 9.28 5.88 -29.57
CA GLY A 676 9.32 5.32 -30.90
C GLY A 676 8.28 4.25 -31.20
N LYS A 677 8.30 3.76 -32.44
CA LYS A 677 7.36 2.78 -32.97
C LYS A 677 7.36 1.49 -32.15
N GLY A 678 6.17 1.02 -31.77
CA GLY A 678 5.97 -0.22 -30.98
C GLY A 678 6.13 -0.03 -29.47
N LEU A 679 6.67 1.11 -29.01
CA LEU A 679 6.86 1.43 -27.59
C LEU A 679 5.91 2.50 -27.05
N THR A 680 4.97 2.96 -27.89
CA THR A 680 3.92 3.90 -27.51
C THR A 680 2.93 3.28 -26.54
N PHE A 681 2.26 4.14 -25.78
CA PHE A 681 1.21 3.76 -24.84
C PHE A 681 -0.19 3.83 -25.49
N GLU A 682 -1.18 3.40 -24.75
CA GLU A 682 -2.60 3.36 -25.13
C GLU A 682 -3.42 4.33 -24.29
N ALA A 683 -4.60 4.68 -24.83
CA ALA A 683 -5.58 5.51 -24.15
C ALA A 683 -6.96 4.89 -24.11
N ILE A 684 -7.71 5.19 -23.04
CA ILE A 684 -9.16 4.97 -22.96
C ILE A 684 -9.85 6.32 -23.17
N LEU A 685 -10.86 6.34 -24.06
CA LEU A 685 -11.85 7.41 -24.11
C LEU A 685 -13.18 6.89 -23.57
N THR A 686 -13.65 7.46 -22.45
CA THR A 686 -14.93 7.09 -21.87
C THR A 686 -15.97 8.17 -22.06
N THR A 687 -17.19 7.75 -22.40
CA THR A 687 -18.33 8.61 -22.72
C THR A 687 -19.54 8.31 -21.85
N SER A 688 -20.54 9.20 -21.86
CA SER A 688 -21.74 9.08 -21.04
C SER A 688 -22.74 8.01 -21.52
N SER A 689 -22.71 7.64 -22.80
CA SER A 689 -23.68 6.71 -23.39
C SER A 689 -23.10 5.95 -24.59
N ILE A 690 -23.79 4.85 -24.96
CA ILE A 690 -23.45 4.06 -26.16
C ILE A 690 -23.53 4.95 -27.41
N GLN A 691 -24.53 5.81 -27.50
CA GLN A 691 -24.70 6.72 -28.64
C GLN A 691 -23.52 7.68 -28.79
N MET A 692 -23.03 8.26 -27.70
CA MET A 692 -21.86 9.12 -27.67
C MET A 692 -20.58 8.37 -28.06
N ALA A 693 -20.40 7.15 -27.56
CA ALA A 693 -19.27 6.30 -27.94
C ALA A 693 -19.25 5.99 -29.42
N GLN A 694 -20.43 5.72 -30.01
CA GLN A 694 -20.60 5.48 -31.45
C GLN A 694 -20.29 6.73 -32.29
N LYS A 695 -20.77 7.93 -31.86
CA LYS A 695 -20.44 9.20 -32.51
C LYS A 695 -18.93 9.47 -32.51
N TYR A 696 -18.26 9.23 -31.40
CA TYR A 696 -16.79 9.34 -31.33
C TYR A 696 -16.08 8.36 -32.25
N TYR A 697 -16.57 7.13 -32.34
CA TYR A 697 -16.02 6.14 -33.25
C TYR A 697 -16.13 6.57 -34.73
N GLU A 698 -17.32 7.00 -35.13
CA GLU A 698 -17.58 7.52 -36.50
C GLU A 698 -16.73 8.78 -36.77
N LEU A 699 -16.67 9.71 -35.81
CA LEU A 699 -15.91 10.95 -35.99
C LEU A 699 -14.40 10.67 -36.07
N LEU A 700 -13.89 9.75 -35.28
CA LEU A 700 -12.49 9.34 -35.32
C LEU A 700 -12.11 8.66 -36.65
N SER A 701 -13.04 7.88 -37.24
CA SER A 701 -12.90 7.32 -38.58
C SER A 701 -12.82 8.43 -39.64
N ARG A 702 -13.69 9.44 -39.58
CA ARG A 702 -13.69 10.60 -40.47
C ARG A 702 -12.40 11.41 -40.33
N VAL A 703 -11.89 11.63 -39.09
CA VAL A 703 -10.59 12.31 -38.86
C VAL A 703 -9.45 11.52 -39.52
N LYS A 704 -9.44 10.22 -39.33
CA LYS A 704 -8.42 9.34 -39.91
C LYS A 704 -8.41 9.38 -41.43
N ASN A 705 -9.60 9.47 -42.05
CA ASN A 705 -9.75 9.56 -43.49
C ASN A 705 -9.51 11.00 -44.06
N GLY A 706 -9.30 11.99 -43.19
CA GLY A 706 -9.14 13.38 -43.63
C GLY A 706 -10.43 14.10 -44.02
N GLU A 707 -11.58 13.63 -43.56
CA GLU A 707 -12.91 14.14 -43.85
C GLU A 707 -13.38 15.26 -42.88
N THR A 708 -12.51 15.71 -42.00
CA THR A 708 -12.82 16.75 -41.00
C THR A 708 -11.79 17.87 -41.01
N SER A 709 -12.08 18.96 -40.26
CA SER A 709 -11.15 20.05 -40.08
C SER A 709 -9.95 19.72 -39.17
N LEU A 710 -10.05 18.64 -38.37
CA LEU A 710 -8.98 18.17 -37.50
C LEU A 710 -7.98 17.34 -38.32
N VAL A 711 -6.72 17.77 -38.30
CA VAL A 711 -5.62 17.08 -38.95
C VAL A 711 -4.66 16.56 -37.92
N ILE A 712 -4.18 15.32 -38.08
CA ILE A 712 -3.18 14.71 -37.21
C ILE A 712 -1.80 15.31 -37.53
N ASP A 713 -1.09 15.76 -36.49
CA ASP A 713 0.23 16.40 -36.61
C ASP A 713 1.23 15.50 -37.34
N GLU A 714 2.02 16.09 -38.21
CA GLU A 714 3.02 15.38 -39.01
C GLU A 714 4.08 14.68 -38.16
N LYS A 715 4.48 15.28 -37.02
CA LYS A 715 5.41 14.67 -36.05
C LYS A 715 4.90 13.35 -35.50
N ILE A 716 3.57 13.18 -35.40
CA ILE A 716 2.96 11.93 -34.90
C ILE A 716 2.96 10.89 -36.01
N LYS A 717 2.59 11.29 -37.20
CA LYS A 717 2.61 10.42 -38.41
C LYS A 717 4.01 9.93 -38.77
N GLN A 718 5.06 10.75 -38.51
CA GLN A 718 6.45 10.30 -38.67
C GLN A 718 6.83 9.15 -37.77
N VAL A 719 6.30 9.13 -36.52
CA VAL A 719 6.56 8.04 -35.57
C VAL A 719 5.66 6.82 -35.86
N LEU A 720 4.37 7.07 -36.08
CA LEU A 720 3.34 6.06 -36.34
C LEU A 720 2.47 6.46 -37.53
N PRO A 721 2.86 6.08 -38.77
CA PRO A 721 2.09 6.39 -39.97
C PRO A 721 0.66 5.83 -39.98
N ASP A 722 0.41 4.76 -39.24
CA ASP A 722 -0.88 4.06 -39.10
C ASP A 722 -1.72 4.53 -37.91
N PHE A 723 -1.31 5.59 -37.20
CA PHE A 723 -2.02 6.17 -36.05
C PHE A 723 -3.24 7.00 -36.51
N PRO A 724 -4.40 6.91 -35.83
CA PRO A 724 -4.68 6.01 -34.72
C PRO A 724 -5.24 4.64 -35.18
N LYS A 725 -4.88 3.59 -34.45
CA LYS A 725 -5.59 2.32 -34.42
C LYS A 725 -6.54 2.31 -33.24
N PHE A 726 -7.82 2.18 -33.48
CA PHE A 726 -8.83 2.30 -32.43
C PHE A 726 -9.90 1.23 -32.52
N ALA A 727 -10.55 0.98 -31.40
CA ALA A 727 -11.64 0.01 -31.24
C ALA A 727 -12.70 0.58 -30.29
N ILE A 728 -13.88 -0.01 -30.30
CA ILE A 728 -14.98 0.34 -29.41
C ILE A 728 -15.55 -0.90 -28.73
N THR A 729 -15.95 -0.78 -27.46
CA THR A 729 -16.65 -1.86 -26.76
C THR A 729 -17.72 -1.30 -25.83
N TYR A 730 -18.92 -1.89 -25.90
CA TYR A 730 -20.06 -1.60 -25.04
C TYR A 730 -20.97 -2.83 -24.91
N SER A 731 -21.91 -2.80 -23.96
CA SER A 731 -22.88 -3.88 -23.79
C SER A 731 -23.92 -3.82 -24.90
N VAL A 732 -24.09 -4.92 -25.61
CA VAL A 732 -25.18 -5.10 -26.62
C VAL A 732 -26.23 -5.96 -25.96
N SER A 733 -27.31 -5.36 -25.39
CA SER A 733 -28.42 -6.08 -24.79
C SER A 733 -29.59 -6.12 -25.73
N GLU A 734 -30.34 -7.26 -25.75
CA GLU A 734 -31.49 -7.48 -26.64
C GLU A 734 -32.75 -6.70 -26.23
N ASN A 735 -32.78 -6.07 -25.05
CA ASN A 735 -33.96 -5.52 -24.39
C ASN A 735 -33.99 -3.99 -24.23
N GLU A 736 -33.11 -3.24 -24.90
CA GLU A 736 -33.10 -1.77 -24.83
C GLU A 736 -33.65 -1.15 -26.13
N GLU A 737 -34.36 0.00 -26.03
CA GLU A 737 -34.74 0.83 -27.15
C GLU A 737 -33.50 1.20 -27.98
N GLY A 738 -33.53 0.95 -29.33
CA GLY A 738 -32.36 1.17 -30.17
C GLY A 738 -31.39 -0.03 -30.29
N SER A 739 -31.72 -1.21 -29.73
CA SER A 739 -30.81 -2.37 -29.73
C SER A 739 -30.42 -2.82 -31.15
N GLN A 740 -31.30 -2.74 -32.15
CA GLN A 740 -30.98 -3.09 -33.54
C GLN A 740 -29.94 -2.14 -34.16
N VAL A 741 -30.08 -0.83 -33.95
CA VAL A 741 -29.11 0.17 -34.44
C VAL A 741 -27.73 -0.02 -33.72
N ASN A 742 -27.76 -0.27 -32.43
CA ASN A 742 -26.55 -0.56 -31.64
C ASN A 742 -25.86 -1.83 -32.13
N GLN A 743 -26.60 -2.88 -32.48
CA GLN A 743 -26.09 -4.13 -33.06
C GLN A 743 -25.46 -3.91 -34.42
N GLN A 744 -26.12 -3.16 -35.31
CA GLN A 744 -25.61 -2.85 -36.66
C GLN A 744 -24.30 -2.05 -36.58
N LYS A 745 -24.23 -1.01 -35.72
CA LYS A 745 -23.03 -0.21 -35.53
C LYS A 745 -21.91 -1.02 -34.89
N MET A 746 -22.27 -1.94 -33.97
CA MET A 746 -21.24 -2.82 -33.38
C MET A 746 -20.71 -3.80 -34.42
N GLN A 747 -21.54 -4.33 -35.30
CA GLN A 747 -21.08 -5.22 -36.39
C GLN A 747 -20.12 -4.46 -37.33
N ALA A 748 -20.47 -3.24 -37.76
CA ALA A 748 -19.55 -2.42 -38.55
C ALA A 748 -18.20 -2.18 -37.88
N SER A 749 -18.20 -1.92 -36.57
CA SER A 749 -16.96 -1.77 -35.78
C SER A 749 -16.16 -3.08 -35.65
N LEU A 750 -16.85 -4.24 -35.62
CA LEU A 750 -16.21 -5.56 -35.68
C LEU A 750 -15.56 -5.82 -37.03
N ASP A 751 -16.23 -5.43 -38.12
CA ASP A 751 -15.70 -5.57 -39.48
C ASP A 751 -14.42 -4.75 -39.67
N ASP A 752 -14.37 -3.51 -39.16
CA ASP A 752 -13.17 -2.68 -39.12
C ASP A 752 -12.04 -3.33 -38.30
N TYR A 753 -12.38 -3.88 -37.13
CA TYR A 753 -11.42 -4.59 -36.28
C TYR A 753 -10.91 -5.87 -36.95
N ASN A 754 -11.79 -6.62 -37.61
CA ASN A 754 -11.47 -7.83 -38.36
C ASN A 754 -10.48 -7.50 -39.51
N ALA A 755 -10.77 -6.43 -40.26
CA ALA A 755 -9.88 -5.96 -41.33
C ALA A 755 -8.51 -5.51 -40.79
N MET A 756 -8.50 -4.81 -39.62
CA MET A 756 -7.27 -4.30 -39.01
C MET A 756 -6.33 -5.40 -38.50
N PHE A 757 -6.88 -6.53 -38.03
CA PHE A 757 -6.11 -7.57 -37.34
C PHE A 757 -6.23 -8.97 -37.94
N GLY A 758 -6.84 -9.10 -39.14
CA GLY A 758 -7.02 -10.39 -39.79
C GLY A 758 -7.88 -11.36 -38.97
N LYS A 759 -8.99 -10.88 -38.43
CA LYS A 759 -9.96 -11.65 -37.64
C LYS A 759 -11.29 -11.79 -38.38
N THR A 760 -12.22 -12.58 -37.80
CA THR A 760 -13.53 -12.88 -38.42
C THR A 760 -14.64 -12.91 -37.35
N TYR A 761 -14.61 -11.94 -36.41
CA TYR A 761 -15.58 -11.88 -35.32
C TYR A 761 -16.93 -11.38 -35.84
N GLU A 762 -17.99 -12.03 -35.36
CA GLU A 762 -19.40 -11.64 -35.55
C GLU A 762 -20.02 -11.25 -34.20
N LEU A 763 -21.22 -10.64 -34.22
CA LEU A 763 -21.94 -10.27 -33.00
C LEU A 763 -22.19 -11.46 -32.07
N SER A 764 -22.40 -12.67 -32.60
CA SER A 764 -22.52 -13.90 -31.84
C SER A 764 -21.25 -14.23 -31.01
N GLN A 765 -20.11 -13.72 -31.44
CA GLN A 765 -18.78 -13.93 -30.84
C GLN A 765 -18.26 -12.71 -30.07
N ILE A 766 -19.14 -11.81 -29.66
CA ILE A 766 -18.78 -10.54 -28.98
C ILE A 766 -17.93 -10.77 -27.74
N GLN A 767 -18.11 -11.89 -27.05
CA GLN A 767 -17.27 -12.23 -25.89
C GLN A 767 -15.83 -12.54 -26.31
N THR A 768 -15.65 -13.34 -27.36
CA THR A 768 -14.33 -13.69 -27.90
C THR A 768 -13.60 -12.45 -28.45
N TYR A 769 -14.34 -11.54 -29.11
CA TYR A 769 -13.82 -10.24 -29.50
C TYR A 769 -13.31 -9.45 -28.28
N ASN A 770 -14.12 -9.36 -27.22
CA ASN A 770 -13.78 -8.63 -26.02
C ASN A 770 -12.55 -9.23 -25.31
N ASP A 771 -12.43 -10.54 -25.29
CA ASP A 771 -11.26 -11.23 -24.71
C ASP A 771 -9.99 -10.91 -25.54
N ASN A 772 -10.09 -10.95 -26.86
CA ASN A 772 -8.98 -10.58 -27.74
C ASN A 772 -8.61 -9.09 -27.61
N LEU A 773 -9.61 -8.21 -27.49
CA LEU A 773 -9.40 -6.77 -27.24
C LEU A 773 -8.66 -6.55 -25.93
N ASN A 774 -9.07 -7.23 -24.86
CA ASN A 774 -8.44 -7.12 -23.52
C ASN A 774 -7.00 -7.65 -23.55
N GLU A 775 -6.72 -8.79 -24.19
CA GLU A 775 -5.37 -9.32 -24.34
C GLU A 775 -4.45 -8.36 -25.11
N ARG A 776 -5.00 -7.73 -26.17
CA ARG A 776 -4.30 -6.78 -27.02
C ARG A 776 -3.94 -5.51 -26.29
N LEU A 777 -4.87 -4.94 -25.51
CA LEU A 777 -4.63 -3.79 -24.64
C LEU A 777 -3.70 -4.10 -23.46
N ALA A 778 -3.73 -5.32 -22.93
CA ALA A 778 -2.83 -5.72 -21.86
C ALA A 778 -1.37 -5.90 -22.32
N ARG A 779 -1.13 -6.19 -23.60
CA ARG A 779 0.19 -6.42 -24.24
C ARG A 779 1.10 -7.41 -23.49
N LYS A 780 0.53 -8.35 -22.72
CA LYS A 780 1.30 -9.29 -21.90
C LYS A 780 1.97 -10.39 -22.73
N ALA A 781 1.31 -10.84 -23.79
CA ALA A 781 1.89 -11.82 -24.70
C ALA A 781 2.81 -11.17 -25.72
N ALA A 782 3.92 -11.83 -26.08
CA ALA A 782 4.95 -11.33 -27.00
C ALA A 782 4.40 -10.89 -28.36
N LYS A 783 3.37 -11.59 -28.89
CA LYS A 783 2.72 -11.23 -30.17
C LYS A 783 2.13 -9.82 -30.14
N PHE A 784 1.60 -9.34 -29.01
CA PHE A 784 0.97 -8.02 -28.89
C PHE A 784 1.97 -6.87 -28.63
N GLN A 785 3.25 -7.18 -28.55
CA GLN A 785 4.30 -6.17 -28.47
C GLN A 785 4.69 -5.62 -29.85
N SER A 786 4.30 -6.29 -30.93
CA SER A 786 4.48 -5.80 -32.29
C SER A 786 3.47 -4.72 -32.64
N ARG A 787 3.90 -3.64 -33.34
CA ARG A 787 3.02 -2.54 -33.77
C ARG A 787 1.84 -3.03 -34.63
N SER A 788 1.99 -4.06 -35.42
CA SER A 788 0.90 -4.62 -36.23
C SER A 788 -0.29 -5.06 -35.36
N GLU A 789 -0.02 -5.51 -34.14
CA GLU A 789 -0.99 -6.06 -33.20
C GLU A 789 -1.45 -5.06 -32.11
N GLN A 790 -0.92 -3.82 -32.11
CA GLN A 790 -1.24 -2.82 -31.08
C GLN A 790 -2.44 -1.97 -31.46
N LEU A 791 -3.21 -1.58 -30.43
CA LEU A 791 -4.18 -0.50 -30.45
C LEU A 791 -3.58 0.77 -29.83
N ASP A 792 -4.16 1.92 -30.17
CA ASP A 792 -3.77 3.21 -29.59
C ASP A 792 -4.88 3.78 -28.69
N ILE A 793 -6.14 3.59 -29.10
CA ILE A 793 -7.31 4.16 -28.43
C ILE A 793 -8.41 3.10 -28.34
N VAL A 794 -9.01 2.96 -27.16
CA VAL A 794 -10.25 2.22 -26.99
C VAL A 794 -11.35 3.14 -26.48
N ILE A 795 -12.51 3.10 -27.13
CA ILE A 795 -13.68 3.89 -26.76
C ILE A 795 -14.62 2.99 -25.94
N VAL A 796 -15.01 3.48 -24.76
CA VAL A 796 -15.84 2.71 -23.82
C VAL A 796 -16.93 3.59 -23.20
N VAL A 797 -17.96 2.97 -22.62
CA VAL A 797 -18.93 3.66 -21.75
C VAL A 797 -18.55 3.43 -20.30
N ASP A 798 -18.76 2.25 -19.74
CA ASP A 798 -18.43 1.90 -18.35
C ASP A 798 -17.48 0.70 -18.25
N ARG A 799 -17.15 0.11 -19.39
CA ARG A 799 -16.29 -1.07 -19.46
C ARG A 799 -14.83 -0.69 -19.33
N LEU A 800 -13.99 -1.58 -18.80
CA LEU A 800 -12.53 -1.42 -18.59
C LEU A 800 -12.13 -0.32 -17.58
N LEU A 801 -13.06 0.40 -16.99
CA LEU A 801 -12.75 1.46 -16.02
C LEU A 801 -12.36 0.93 -14.62
N THR A 802 -12.72 -0.32 -14.32
CA THR A 802 -12.41 -0.96 -13.04
C THR A 802 -11.93 -2.39 -13.26
N GLY A 803 -10.88 -2.78 -12.52
CA GLY A 803 -10.38 -4.16 -12.54
C GLY A 803 -9.60 -4.58 -13.80
N PHE A 804 -9.34 -3.68 -14.73
CA PHE A 804 -8.58 -3.96 -15.94
C PHE A 804 -7.09 -3.71 -15.73
N ASP A 805 -6.25 -4.73 -15.98
CA ASP A 805 -4.80 -4.67 -15.81
C ASP A 805 -4.10 -4.60 -17.18
N ALA A 806 -3.74 -3.37 -17.55
CA ALA A 806 -3.05 -3.05 -18.81
C ALA A 806 -1.84 -2.15 -18.55
N PRO A 807 -0.62 -2.72 -18.43
CA PRO A 807 0.61 -1.96 -18.12
C PRO A 807 0.96 -0.88 -19.16
N CYS A 808 0.45 -1.00 -20.38
CA CYS A 808 0.68 -0.02 -21.45
C CYS A 808 -0.39 1.08 -21.54
N MET A 809 -1.40 1.06 -20.69
CA MET A 809 -2.43 2.10 -20.61
C MET A 809 -1.89 3.31 -19.83
N SER A 810 -1.72 4.46 -20.47
CA SER A 810 -1.11 5.66 -19.85
C SER A 810 -2.08 6.80 -19.60
N ALA A 811 -3.22 6.83 -20.30
CA ALA A 811 -4.16 7.94 -20.22
C ALA A 811 -5.61 7.47 -20.28
N ILE A 812 -6.46 8.14 -19.48
CA ILE A 812 -7.91 8.02 -19.57
C ILE A 812 -8.46 9.40 -19.86
N PHE A 813 -9.19 9.55 -20.96
CA PHE A 813 -9.91 10.76 -21.34
C PHE A 813 -11.37 10.60 -20.98
N ILE A 814 -11.88 11.48 -20.13
CA ILE A 814 -13.25 11.40 -19.61
C ILE A 814 -14.05 12.54 -20.25
N ASP A 815 -14.94 12.19 -21.20
CA ASP A 815 -15.86 13.13 -21.81
C ASP A 815 -17.30 12.82 -21.42
N ARG A 816 -17.58 13.05 -20.13
CA ARG A 816 -18.92 12.94 -19.54
C ARG A 816 -18.98 13.71 -18.23
N GLN A 817 -20.18 14.03 -17.76
CA GLN A 817 -20.36 14.58 -16.42
C GLN A 817 -19.80 13.61 -15.38
N PRO A 818 -19.03 14.08 -14.40
CA PRO A 818 -18.58 13.25 -13.29
C PRO A 818 -19.79 12.67 -12.53
N MET A 819 -19.86 11.36 -12.38
CA MET A 819 -20.91 10.71 -11.63
C MET A 819 -20.59 10.71 -10.11
N GLY A 820 -20.45 11.90 -9.53
CA GLY A 820 -20.16 12.09 -8.11
C GLY A 820 -18.70 11.82 -7.70
N PRO A 821 -18.36 11.90 -6.41
CA PRO A 821 -16.98 11.84 -5.92
C PRO A 821 -16.27 10.48 -6.08
N THR A 822 -16.90 9.51 -6.72
CA THR A 822 -16.35 8.15 -6.96
C THR A 822 -15.87 7.92 -8.39
N THR A 823 -16.01 8.88 -9.26
CA THR A 823 -15.41 8.91 -10.59
C THR A 823 -14.23 9.90 -10.61
#